data_af513ce5fcc04240e3b462092bef86cc
#
_entry.id   af513ce5fcc04240e3b462092bef86cc
#
_cell.length_a   1.000
_cell.length_b   1.000
_cell.length_c   1.000
_cell.angle_alpha   90.00
_cell.angle_beta   90.00
_cell.angle_gamma   90.00
#
_symmetry.space_group_name_H-M   'P 1'
#
loop_
_entity.id
_entity.type
_entity.pdbx_description
1 polymer ?
#
loop_
_entity_poly.entity_id
_entity_poly.type
_entity_poly.pdbx_seq_one_letter_code
_entity_poly.pdbx_strand_id
1 'polypeptide(L)'
;MAEYSPMMQHYIATKNEYKDCILFYRLGDFYEMFFDDAVVASKELELTLTGKDCGQKERAPMCGVPFHAAETYINRLVSAGYKVAICEQMEDPKQAKGIVKREVIKVVTPGTNINTLGLDETRNNYMMSIVYLGDNLGVSIADYSTGDFFVTELAGGSELIDEINKFVPSEIIVNEYFAMSGINLDTVNTKLGIAMSTLDNWYFNEETCKKRLLEHFHMEMLDGLGLKDYTVGIIASGALLTYLYETQKSNMPHITTLLPYSSGKYMLIDSSSRRNLELVETMREKQKKGSLLWVLDKTKTAMGARMLRSYIEQPLINKDDIIKRQDCIQELGDSLIDREELREYLNPVYDIERIMTKISCKTANPRDLIAFRNTLEMLPHIKRIIGNFHSEEFAACYDKLDDLADLYELINSAIVEEPPISVRDGGIIKEGYSKEADELRDAKIKGKEWLSELEIREKERTGIKTLKVKYNKVFGYYLEVTNSFKDKVPPEWVRKQTLTNAERYTTDELKHLEDVILGAEDKLYSLEYDLFSEVRERIASQVVRIQGTAKAVAMIDAYASLSVVATQNNYVRPKINDKGVIDIKNGRHPVVEKMISNDMFIANDTYLDNNSNRVAIITGPNMAGKSTYMRQTALIVLMAQTGSFVPADSANICIVDRIFTRVGASDDLASGQSTFMVEMTEVANILRNATSNSLIILDEIGRGTSTFDGLSIAWAVVEHIANTKILGAKTLFATHYHELTELEGTLDGVNNYCIAVKECGDDIVFLRKIIKGGAEKSYGIQVAKLAGVPENVLNRAKELVVELSDADISQKAKDIAQYSKKVEKMNDRYKKVNELEVKQMTLFDTVKDDDIIKDIKELDISNMTPIDALNILYKLQGKVKNRYFVNEN
;
A
#
# COMPACT_ATOMS: atom_id res chain seq x y z
N MET A 1 48.17 0.74 17.49
CA MET A 1 47.19 0.11 16.59
C MET A 1 47.38 0.80 15.24
N ALA A 2 47.45 0.07 14.16
CA ALA A 2 47.52 0.70 12.82
C ALA A 2 46.22 1.49 12.60
N GLU A 3 46.30 2.74 12.18
CA GLU A 3 45.13 3.54 11.87
C GLU A 3 44.51 3.11 10.55
N TYR A 4 43.18 3.14 10.45
CA TYR A 4 42.47 2.94 9.19
C TYR A 4 42.92 3.96 8.14
N SER A 5 42.91 3.57 6.87
CA SER A 5 43.13 4.52 5.79
C SER A 5 42.19 5.72 5.85
N PRO A 6 42.56 6.92 5.44
CA PRO A 6 41.73 8.13 5.57
C PRO A 6 40.33 7.97 4.94
N MET A 7 40.24 7.25 3.82
CA MET A 7 38.95 6.92 3.18
C MET A 7 38.09 6.03 4.10
N MET A 8 38.70 5.03 4.73
CA MET A 8 37.99 4.11 5.63
C MET A 8 37.55 4.79 6.93
N GLN A 9 38.36 5.73 7.45
CA GLN A 9 37.97 6.57 8.58
C GLN A 9 36.73 7.38 8.28
N HIS A 10 36.66 7.99 7.07
CA HIS A 10 35.48 8.73 6.63
C HIS A 10 34.26 7.80 6.48
N TYR A 11 34.44 6.58 5.88
CA TYR A 11 33.36 5.59 5.80
C TYR A 11 32.81 5.23 7.17
N ILE A 12 33.68 4.90 8.13
CA ILE A 12 33.28 4.53 9.51
C ILE A 12 32.58 5.70 10.21
N ALA A 13 33.05 6.92 10.03
CA ALA A 13 32.42 8.11 10.58
C ALA A 13 30.98 8.27 10.02
N THR A 14 30.84 8.21 8.70
CA THR A 14 29.51 8.27 8.04
C THR A 14 28.61 7.13 8.47
N LYS A 15 29.14 5.89 8.56
CA LYS A 15 28.35 4.73 9.02
C LYS A 15 27.86 4.88 10.48
N ASN A 16 28.64 5.51 11.33
CA ASN A 16 28.25 5.76 12.72
C ASN A 16 27.07 6.76 12.84
N GLU A 17 26.89 7.64 11.87
CA GLU A 17 25.71 8.52 11.78
C GLU A 17 24.47 7.77 11.24
N TYR A 18 24.65 6.75 10.38
CA TYR A 18 23.59 5.98 9.73
C TYR A 18 23.69 4.49 10.09
N LYS A 19 23.69 4.15 11.38
CA LYS A 19 23.94 2.80 11.90
C LYS A 19 22.91 1.77 11.44
N ASP A 20 21.66 2.19 11.32
CA ASP A 20 20.50 1.37 10.92
C ASP A 20 20.34 1.22 9.41
N CYS A 21 21.21 1.88 8.62
CA CYS A 21 21.16 1.85 7.16
C CYS A 21 22.32 1.06 6.56
N ILE A 22 22.11 0.37 5.46
CA ILE A 22 23.18 -0.15 4.59
C ILE A 22 23.77 1.03 3.83
N LEU A 23 25.06 1.31 4.00
CA LEU A 23 25.72 2.46 3.42
C LEU A 23 26.27 2.17 2.03
N PHE A 24 25.66 2.75 0.99
CA PHE A 24 26.14 2.74 -0.39
C PHE A 24 27.13 3.90 -0.56
N TYR A 25 28.42 3.60 -0.49
CA TYR A 25 29.47 4.60 -0.46
C TYR A 25 30.11 4.72 -1.84
N ARG A 26 29.99 5.88 -2.50
CA ARG A 26 30.48 6.12 -3.86
C ARG A 26 31.99 6.13 -3.94
N LEU A 27 32.55 5.25 -4.77
CA LEU A 27 33.97 5.17 -5.10
C LEU A 27 34.15 4.98 -6.64
N GLY A 28 34.47 6.08 -7.34
CA GLY A 28 34.51 6.07 -8.78
C GLY A 28 33.19 5.66 -9.42
N ASP A 29 33.19 4.59 -10.21
CA ASP A 29 31.99 4.11 -10.92
C ASP A 29 31.17 3.08 -10.13
N PHE A 30 31.52 2.86 -8.84
CA PHE A 30 30.84 1.90 -7.99
C PHE A 30 30.30 2.54 -6.71
N TYR A 31 29.21 1.98 -6.18
CA TYR A 31 28.88 2.05 -4.77
C TYR A 31 29.44 0.83 -4.08
N GLU A 32 30.32 1.05 -3.13
CA GLU A 32 30.96 0.00 -2.35
C GLU A 32 30.40 -0.01 -0.91
N MET A 33 30.17 -1.20 -0.39
CA MET A 33 29.74 -1.47 0.99
C MET A 33 30.85 -2.20 1.72
N PHE A 34 31.05 -1.92 3.00
CA PHE A 34 32.14 -2.51 3.78
C PHE A 34 31.62 -3.13 5.09
N PHE A 35 32.43 -3.98 5.69
CA PHE A 35 32.19 -4.66 6.98
C PHE A 35 30.85 -5.40 6.97
N ASP A 36 30.03 -5.20 8.02
CA ASP A 36 28.73 -5.87 8.18
C ASP A 36 27.77 -5.56 7.05
N ASP A 37 27.77 -4.32 6.54
CA ASP A 37 26.96 -3.92 5.39
C ASP A 37 27.29 -4.75 4.15
N ALA A 38 28.59 -5.05 3.93
CA ALA A 38 29.00 -5.87 2.81
C ALA A 38 28.55 -7.33 2.97
N VAL A 39 28.58 -7.87 4.19
CA VAL A 39 28.14 -9.24 4.48
C VAL A 39 26.64 -9.37 4.24
N VAL A 40 25.84 -8.43 4.76
CA VAL A 40 24.37 -8.41 4.58
C VAL A 40 24.04 -8.22 3.09
N ALA A 41 24.59 -7.19 2.47
CA ALA A 41 24.29 -6.87 1.06
C ALA A 41 24.74 -7.99 0.10
N SER A 42 25.88 -8.63 0.35
CA SER A 42 26.34 -9.74 -0.50
C SER A 42 25.39 -10.93 -0.47
N LYS A 43 24.81 -11.22 0.70
CA LYS A 43 23.82 -12.30 0.87
C LYS A 43 22.47 -11.98 0.23
N GLU A 44 21.92 -10.80 0.52
CA GLU A 44 20.60 -10.39 0.02
C GLU A 44 20.57 -10.11 -1.48
N LEU A 45 21.69 -9.59 -2.02
CA LEU A 45 21.80 -9.23 -3.42
C LEU A 45 22.50 -10.28 -4.28
N GLU A 46 22.96 -11.39 -3.67
CA GLU A 46 23.73 -12.45 -4.33
C GLU A 46 25.03 -11.91 -5.00
N LEU A 47 25.71 -10.97 -4.30
CA LEU A 47 26.93 -10.36 -4.79
C LEU A 47 28.15 -11.11 -4.24
N THR A 48 29.24 -11.08 -5.01
CA THR A 48 30.53 -11.64 -4.57
C THR A 48 31.10 -10.80 -3.42
N LEU A 49 31.32 -11.43 -2.27
CA LEU A 49 32.03 -10.82 -1.15
C LEU A 49 33.54 -10.87 -1.43
N THR A 50 34.18 -9.72 -1.42
CA THR A 50 35.61 -9.56 -1.63
C THR A 50 36.25 -8.88 -0.41
N GLY A 51 37.52 -8.48 -0.51
CA GLY A 51 38.19 -7.74 0.56
C GLY A 51 38.96 -6.56 0.02
N LYS A 52 38.88 -5.39 0.68
CA LYS A 52 39.60 -4.17 0.37
C LYS A 52 40.66 -3.86 1.43
N ASP A 53 41.82 -3.36 0.99
CA ASP A 53 42.84 -2.89 1.92
C ASP A 53 42.32 -1.66 2.66
N CYS A 54 42.31 -1.74 4.01
CA CYS A 54 41.82 -0.70 4.90
C CYS A 54 42.90 -0.05 5.78
N GLY A 55 44.16 -0.38 5.55
CA GLY A 55 45.27 0.05 6.40
C GLY A 55 45.49 -0.83 7.64
N GLN A 56 44.73 -1.91 7.77
CA GLN A 56 44.90 -2.92 8.83
C GLN A 56 45.56 -4.20 8.28
N LYS A 57 45.98 -5.11 9.15
CA LYS A 57 46.51 -6.42 8.75
C LYS A 57 45.49 -7.29 8.01
N GLU A 58 44.22 -7.17 8.39
CA GLU A 58 43.10 -7.86 7.75
C GLU A 58 42.41 -6.93 6.78
N ARG A 59 42.00 -7.47 5.62
CA ARG A 59 41.23 -6.71 4.62
C ARG A 59 39.79 -6.55 5.09
N ALA A 60 39.21 -5.39 4.92
CA ALA A 60 37.78 -5.15 5.20
C ALA A 60 36.93 -5.95 4.20
N PRO A 61 35.96 -6.77 4.67
CA PRO A 61 34.95 -7.34 3.77
C PRO A 61 34.31 -6.25 2.93
N MET A 62 34.16 -6.51 1.62
CA MET A 62 33.61 -5.53 0.67
C MET A 62 32.81 -6.22 -0.41
N CYS A 63 31.69 -5.63 -0.79
CA CYS A 63 30.99 -5.87 -2.05
C CYS A 63 30.63 -4.53 -2.69
N GLY A 64 30.29 -4.54 -3.97
CA GLY A 64 29.97 -3.29 -4.66
C GLY A 64 29.11 -3.52 -5.90
N VAL A 65 28.38 -2.47 -6.28
CA VAL A 65 27.51 -2.45 -7.45
C VAL A 65 27.86 -1.26 -8.34
N PRO A 66 27.76 -1.37 -9.68
CA PRO A 66 27.94 -0.25 -10.58
C PRO A 66 26.91 0.85 -10.27
N PHE A 67 27.33 2.11 -10.24
CA PHE A 67 26.44 3.21 -9.87
C PHE A 67 25.22 3.36 -10.78
N HIS A 68 25.38 3.09 -12.07
CA HIS A 68 24.29 3.16 -13.05
C HIS A 68 23.24 2.04 -12.87
N ALA A 69 23.56 0.95 -12.16
CA ALA A 69 22.64 -0.15 -11.84
C ALA A 69 22.18 -0.13 -10.38
N ALA A 70 22.65 0.82 -9.57
CA ALA A 70 22.42 0.84 -8.13
C ALA A 70 20.95 0.82 -7.72
N GLU A 71 20.09 1.50 -8.48
CA GLU A 71 18.65 1.58 -8.19
C GLU A 71 17.97 0.20 -8.08
N THR A 72 18.34 -0.73 -8.97
CA THR A 72 17.79 -2.10 -8.93
C THR A 72 18.18 -2.82 -7.64
N TYR A 73 19.44 -2.66 -7.21
CA TYR A 73 19.93 -3.27 -5.99
C TYR A 73 19.37 -2.61 -4.72
N ILE A 74 19.25 -1.28 -4.72
CA ILE A 74 18.61 -0.52 -3.64
C ILE A 74 17.16 -1.01 -3.47
N ASN A 75 16.41 -1.13 -4.56
CA ASN A 75 15.02 -1.61 -4.51
C ASN A 75 14.91 -3.02 -3.92
N ARG A 76 15.82 -3.94 -4.24
CA ARG A 76 15.84 -5.28 -3.64
C ARG A 76 16.03 -5.23 -2.13
N LEU A 77 16.99 -4.44 -1.63
CA LEU A 77 17.24 -4.28 -0.20
C LEU A 77 16.04 -3.62 0.51
N VAL A 78 15.49 -2.56 -0.07
CA VAL A 78 14.36 -1.84 0.51
C VAL A 78 13.11 -2.72 0.54
N SER A 79 12.87 -3.52 -0.51
CA SER A 79 11.77 -4.51 -0.51
C SER A 79 11.94 -5.63 0.52
N ALA A 80 13.19 -5.91 0.93
CA ALA A 80 13.51 -6.82 2.02
C ALA A 80 13.42 -6.14 3.42
N GLY A 81 13.02 -4.86 3.48
CA GLY A 81 12.84 -4.10 4.73
C GLY A 81 14.08 -3.34 5.21
N TYR A 82 15.18 -3.35 4.47
CA TYR A 82 16.38 -2.60 4.85
C TYR A 82 16.28 -1.13 4.45
N LYS A 83 16.94 -0.26 5.22
CA LYS A 83 17.17 1.15 4.88
C LYS A 83 18.52 1.29 4.18
N VAL A 84 18.61 2.13 3.15
CA VAL A 84 19.82 2.33 2.35
C VAL A 84 20.21 3.80 2.35
N ALA A 85 21.38 4.14 2.90
CA ALA A 85 21.95 5.49 2.85
C ALA A 85 22.85 5.63 1.60
N ILE A 86 22.58 6.62 0.76
CA ILE A 86 23.31 6.88 -0.47
C ILE A 86 24.32 8.00 -0.21
N CYS A 87 25.60 7.66 -0.19
CA CYS A 87 26.72 8.60 0.00
C CYS A 87 27.38 8.90 -1.34
N GLU A 88 27.22 10.14 -1.81
CA GLU A 88 27.72 10.62 -3.11
C GLU A 88 28.98 11.48 -3.00
N GLN A 89 29.73 11.57 -4.09
CA GLN A 89 30.85 12.48 -4.24
C GLN A 89 30.32 13.88 -4.55
N MET A 90 30.69 14.87 -3.71
CA MET A 90 30.21 16.25 -3.82
C MET A 90 31.10 17.14 -4.69
N GLU A 91 32.23 16.64 -5.12
CA GLU A 91 33.20 17.39 -5.96
C GLU A 91 33.84 16.48 -7.02
N ASP A 92 34.30 17.10 -8.10
CA ASP A 92 35.02 16.36 -9.18
C ASP A 92 36.34 15.81 -8.63
N PRO A 93 36.58 14.48 -8.74
CA PRO A 93 37.84 13.87 -8.32
C PRO A 93 39.09 14.49 -8.95
N LYS A 94 38.98 15.12 -10.13
CA LYS A 94 40.10 15.79 -10.82
C LYS A 94 40.48 17.13 -10.20
N GLN A 95 39.54 17.75 -9.44
CA GLN A 95 39.74 19.07 -8.83
C GLN A 95 40.03 18.96 -7.33
N ALA A 96 39.84 17.81 -6.73
CA ALA A 96 39.96 17.59 -5.29
C ALA A 96 41.46 17.65 -4.88
N LYS A 97 41.75 18.51 -3.90
CA LYS A 97 43.04 18.56 -3.21
C LYS A 97 43.01 17.63 -1.99
N GLY A 98 43.12 16.31 -2.19
CA GLY A 98 43.08 15.32 -1.12
C GLY A 98 41.99 14.28 -1.31
N ILE A 99 41.26 13.94 -0.21
CA ILE A 99 40.12 13.01 -0.28
C ILE A 99 38.94 13.76 -0.82
N VAL A 100 38.32 13.24 -1.89
CA VAL A 100 37.08 13.75 -2.47
C VAL A 100 35.98 13.82 -1.37
N LYS A 101 35.38 14.98 -1.21
CA LYS A 101 34.29 15.21 -0.25
C LYS A 101 33.09 14.33 -0.60
N ARG A 102 32.53 13.63 0.38
CA ARG A 102 31.36 12.78 0.24
C ARG A 102 30.36 13.07 1.32
N GLU A 103 29.07 13.06 0.97
CA GLU A 103 27.98 13.29 1.92
C GLU A 103 26.83 12.33 1.59
N VAL A 104 26.03 11.97 2.61
CA VAL A 104 24.80 11.25 2.41
C VAL A 104 23.75 12.22 1.86
N ILE A 105 23.38 12.00 0.62
CA ILE A 105 22.41 12.84 -0.10
C ILE A 105 20.96 12.38 0.10
N LYS A 106 20.76 11.11 0.46
CA LYS A 106 19.44 10.51 0.61
C LYS A 106 19.52 9.20 1.38
N VAL A 107 18.47 8.93 2.18
CA VAL A 107 18.20 7.61 2.76
C VAL A 107 16.94 7.06 2.12
N VAL A 108 17.03 5.90 1.50
CA VAL A 108 15.88 5.20 0.91
C VAL A 108 15.38 4.18 1.92
N THR A 109 14.11 4.30 2.28
CA THR A 109 13.40 3.40 3.20
C THR A 109 12.20 2.76 2.48
N PRO A 110 11.57 1.71 3.04
CA PRO A 110 10.37 1.14 2.43
C PRO A 110 9.29 2.16 2.10
N GLY A 111 9.06 3.13 2.98
CA GLY A 111 8.02 4.17 2.80
C GLY A 111 8.45 5.35 1.93
N THR A 112 9.76 5.59 1.75
CA THR A 112 10.27 6.73 0.95
C THR A 112 10.74 6.36 -0.45
N ASN A 113 10.54 5.11 -0.87
CA ASN A 113 10.89 4.67 -2.21
C ASN A 113 9.95 5.31 -3.25
N ILE A 114 10.52 5.98 -4.26
CA ILE A 114 9.80 6.59 -5.40
C ILE A 114 10.15 5.91 -6.73
N ASN A 115 10.96 4.86 -6.70
CA ASN A 115 11.41 4.21 -7.91
C ASN A 115 10.31 3.30 -8.47
N THR A 116 9.89 3.57 -9.70
CA THR A 116 8.84 2.82 -10.40
C THR A 116 9.19 1.34 -10.62
N LEU A 117 10.47 0.97 -10.65
CA LEU A 117 10.90 -0.44 -10.76
C LEU A 117 10.61 -1.26 -9.48
N GLY A 118 10.45 -0.61 -8.34
CA GLY A 118 10.20 -1.27 -7.04
C GLY A 118 8.82 -1.03 -6.46
N LEU A 119 8.01 -0.17 -7.08
CA LEU A 119 6.66 0.15 -6.61
C LEU A 119 5.61 -0.42 -7.56
N ASP A 120 4.54 -0.97 -6.99
CA ASP A 120 3.31 -1.24 -7.72
C ASP A 120 2.68 0.09 -8.15
N GLU A 121 2.53 0.31 -9.45
CA GLU A 121 1.95 1.55 -10.01
C GLU A 121 0.49 1.74 -9.59
N THR A 122 -0.22 0.66 -9.33
CA THR A 122 -1.64 0.64 -8.96
C THR A 122 -1.89 0.73 -7.45
N ARG A 123 -0.82 0.92 -6.64
CA ARG A 123 -0.90 0.99 -5.18
C ARG A 123 -0.15 2.21 -4.65
N ASN A 124 -0.72 2.84 -3.62
CA ASN A 124 -0.03 3.85 -2.83
C ASN A 124 1.07 3.22 -1.95
N ASN A 125 2.12 4.00 -1.66
CA ASN A 125 3.21 3.60 -0.78
C ASN A 125 3.18 4.41 0.51
N TYR A 126 2.25 4.07 1.39
CA TYR A 126 2.04 4.81 2.63
C TYR A 126 3.12 4.56 3.67
N MET A 127 3.48 5.63 4.37
CA MET A 127 4.17 5.64 5.67
C MET A 127 3.20 6.08 6.74
N MET A 128 3.39 5.60 7.97
CA MET A 128 2.55 5.98 9.10
C MET A 128 3.41 6.38 10.30
N SER A 129 3.05 7.50 10.94
CA SER A 129 3.58 7.91 12.23
C SER A 129 2.51 7.71 13.30
N ILE A 130 2.87 7.01 14.36
CA ILE A 130 1.97 6.73 15.50
C ILE A 130 2.60 7.33 16.75
N VAL A 131 1.86 8.18 17.42
CA VAL A 131 2.26 8.81 18.67
C VAL A 131 1.27 8.43 19.76
N TYR A 132 1.79 7.87 20.84
CA TYR A 132 1.03 7.60 22.05
C TYR A 132 1.42 8.60 23.14
N LEU A 133 0.43 9.34 23.66
CA LEU A 133 0.65 10.33 24.70
C LEU A 133 -0.60 10.49 25.58
N GLY A 134 -0.50 10.15 26.86
CA GLY A 134 -1.58 10.34 27.83
C GLY A 134 -2.89 9.65 27.47
N ASP A 135 -2.82 8.39 27.05
CA ASP A 135 -3.93 7.53 26.57
C ASP A 135 -4.56 7.93 25.24
N ASN A 136 -4.04 8.97 24.57
CA ASN A 136 -4.45 9.37 23.24
C ASN A 136 -3.47 8.86 22.18
N LEU A 137 -4.00 8.49 21.01
CA LEU A 137 -3.24 8.06 19.85
C LEU A 137 -3.38 9.09 18.73
N GLY A 138 -2.25 9.69 18.32
CA GLY A 138 -2.17 10.49 17.10
C GLY A 138 -1.61 9.65 15.96
N VAL A 139 -2.27 9.67 14.82
CA VAL A 139 -1.84 8.92 13.64
C VAL A 139 -1.74 9.86 12.45
N SER A 140 -0.60 9.83 11.79
CA SER A 140 -0.39 10.56 10.55
C SER A 140 0.10 9.63 9.46
N ILE A 141 -0.41 9.79 8.24
CA ILE A 141 -0.15 8.92 7.10
C ILE A 141 0.29 9.77 5.92
N ALA A 142 1.39 9.40 5.27
CA ALA A 142 1.84 10.07 4.06
C ALA A 142 2.22 9.07 2.96
N ASP A 143 1.91 9.41 1.72
CA ASP A 143 2.51 8.79 0.54
C ASP A 143 3.50 9.77 -0.09
N TYR A 144 4.77 9.52 0.13
CA TYR A 144 5.84 10.36 -0.41
C TYR A 144 5.86 10.37 -1.95
N SER A 145 5.37 9.31 -2.60
CA SER A 145 5.38 9.19 -4.06
C SER A 145 4.27 9.99 -4.76
N THR A 146 3.18 10.31 -4.07
CA THR A 146 2.02 11.07 -4.61
C THR A 146 1.84 12.44 -3.95
N GLY A 147 2.40 12.62 -2.73
CA GLY A 147 2.25 13.82 -1.93
C GLY A 147 0.98 13.84 -1.05
N ASP A 148 0.28 12.72 -0.94
CA ASP A 148 -0.85 12.61 -0.02
C ASP A 148 -0.39 12.64 1.43
N PHE A 149 -1.10 13.41 2.29
CA PHE A 149 -0.76 13.53 3.69
C PHE A 149 -2.03 13.68 4.53
N PHE A 150 -2.24 12.74 5.47
CA PHE A 150 -3.45 12.64 6.29
C PHE A 150 -3.11 12.62 7.76
N VAL A 151 -4.09 13.04 8.60
CA VAL A 151 -3.95 13.00 10.06
C VAL A 151 -5.27 12.67 10.72
N THR A 152 -5.21 11.87 11.80
CA THR A 152 -6.36 11.57 12.67
C THR A 152 -5.91 11.36 14.12
N GLU A 153 -6.85 11.44 15.04
CA GLU A 153 -6.67 11.04 16.44
C GLU A 153 -7.64 9.91 16.77
N LEU A 154 -7.17 8.93 17.52
CA LEU A 154 -7.89 7.70 17.83
C LEU A 154 -8.00 7.51 19.34
N ALA A 155 -9.11 6.91 19.78
CA ALA A 155 -9.39 6.68 21.20
C ALA A 155 -8.81 5.36 21.73
N GLY A 156 -8.43 4.43 20.84
CA GLY A 156 -7.97 3.12 21.31
C GLY A 156 -7.22 2.26 20.28
N GLY A 157 -6.63 1.17 20.77
CA GLY A 157 -5.78 0.29 19.98
C GLY A 157 -6.53 -0.49 18.88
N SER A 158 -7.83 -0.78 19.04
CA SER A 158 -8.62 -1.42 17.99
C SER A 158 -8.77 -0.53 16.76
N GLU A 159 -9.03 0.76 16.96
CA GLU A 159 -9.10 1.75 15.89
C GLU A 159 -7.76 1.92 15.17
N LEU A 160 -6.66 1.86 15.92
CA LEU A 160 -5.31 1.90 15.33
C LEU A 160 -5.06 0.70 14.41
N ILE A 161 -5.44 -0.49 14.83
CA ILE A 161 -5.31 -1.70 14.00
C ILE A 161 -6.16 -1.57 12.73
N ASP A 162 -7.36 -1.02 12.83
CA ASP A 162 -8.24 -0.77 11.67
C ASP A 162 -7.58 0.23 10.68
N GLU A 163 -6.97 1.32 11.18
CA GLU A 163 -6.26 2.28 10.33
C GLU A 163 -5.00 1.68 9.68
N ILE A 164 -4.22 0.87 10.40
CA ILE A 164 -3.08 0.14 9.82
C ILE A 164 -3.55 -0.81 8.70
N ASN A 165 -4.64 -1.54 8.92
CA ASN A 165 -5.19 -2.44 7.92
C ASN A 165 -5.83 -1.71 6.72
N LYS A 166 -6.33 -0.49 6.92
CA LYS A 166 -6.90 0.36 5.88
C LYS A 166 -5.84 0.90 4.92
N PHE A 167 -4.73 1.43 5.44
CA PHE A 167 -3.68 2.03 4.63
C PHE A 167 -2.57 1.05 4.24
N VAL A 168 -2.39 -0.03 4.99
CA VAL A 168 -1.33 -1.04 4.82
C VAL A 168 0.02 -0.36 4.56
N PRO A 169 0.53 0.43 5.53
CA PRO A 169 1.76 1.20 5.33
C PRO A 169 2.96 0.27 5.12
N SER A 170 3.92 0.70 4.31
CA SER A 170 5.18 -0.02 4.10
C SER A 170 6.14 0.20 5.27
N GLU A 171 5.97 1.31 5.99
CA GLU A 171 6.80 1.68 7.13
C GLU A 171 5.97 2.40 8.21
N ILE A 172 6.22 2.05 9.48
CA ILE A 172 5.63 2.71 10.65
C ILE A 172 6.75 3.27 11.51
N ILE A 173 6.62 4.53 11.93
CA ILE A 173 7.46 5.16 12.92
C ILE A 173 6.66 5.43 14.19
N VAL A 174 7.26 5.15 15.36
CA VAL A 174 6.59 5.31 16.66
C VAL A 174 7.49 6.05 17.65
N ASN A 175 6.88 6.72 18.64
CA ASN A 175 7.62 7.29 19.76
C ASN A 175 7.95 6.21 20.81
N GLU A 176 8.94 6.46 21.68
CA GLU A 176 9.34 5.51 22.71
C GLU A 176 8.19 5.14 23.68
N TYR A 177 7.26 6.08 23.91
CA TYR A 177 6.11 5.85 24.79
C TYR A 177 5.09 4.87 24.21
N PHE A 178 5.14 4.59 22.92
CA PHE A 178 4.26 3.61 22.30
C PHE A 178 4.38 2.21 22.91
N ALA A 179 5.58 1.83 23.37
CA ALA A 179 5.80 0.57 24.09
C ALA A 179 4.97 0.46 25.39
N MET A 180 4.57 1.60 25.99
CA MET A 180 3.75 1.68 27.21
C MET A 180 2.26 1.60 26.93
N SER A 181 1.83 1.71 25.69
CA SER A 181 0.41 1.66 25.31
C SER A 181 -0.23 0.28 25.51
N GLY A 182 0.57 -0.76 25.67
CA GLY A 182 0.09 -2.15 25.72
C GLY A 182 -0.41 -2.70 24.37
N ILE A 183 -0.32 -1.92 23.30
CA ILE A 183 -0.73 -2.33 21.96
C ILE A 183 0.42 -3.09 21.30
N ASN A 184 0.21 -4.38 21.02
CA ASN A 184 1.19 -5.19 20.31
C ASN A 184 0.87 -5.22 18.81
N LEU A 185 1.76 -4.66 18.00
CA LEU A 185 1.67 -4.66 16.54
C LEU A 185 2.50 -5.76 15.86
N ASP A 186 3.26 -6.57 16.60
CA ASP A 186 4.19 -7.56 16.01
C ASP A 186 3.49 -8.54 15.07
N THR A 187 2.32 -9.03 15.49
CA THR A 187 1.52 -9.95 14.66
C THR A 187 1.01 -9.28 13.38
N VAL A 188 0.57 -8.02 13.47
CA VAL A 188 0.06 -7.25 12.32
C VAL A 188 1.21 -6.90 11.39
N ASN A 189 2.32 -6.41 11.94
CA ASN A 189 3.50 -6.03 11.17
C ASN A 189 4.10 -7.23 10.42
N THR A 190 4.21 -8.38 11.08
CA THR A 190 4.72 -9.61 10.45
C THR A 190 3.79 -10.11 9.35
N LYS A 191 2.46 -10.08 9.56
CA LYS A 191 1.48 -10.52 8.56
C LYS A 191 1.42 -9.62 7.33
N LEU A 192 1.60 -8.32 7.51
CA LEU A 192 1.53 -7.32 6.44
C LEU A 192 2.91 -6.98 5.85
N GLY A 193 4.01 -7.46 6.45
CA GLY A 193 5.37 -7.14 6.01
C GLY A 193 5.76 -5.68 6.28
N ILE A 194 5.26 -5.08 7.36
CA ILE A 194 5.47 -3.67 7.69
C ILE A 194 6.78 -3.50 8.46
N ALA A 195 7.65 -2.60 8.00
CA ALA A 195 8.82 -2.19 8.74
C ALA A 195 8.45 -1.18 9.84
N MET A 196 8.75 -1.48 11.10
CA MET A 196 8.49 -0.58 12.22
C MET A 196 9.79 -0.10 12.86
N SER A 197 9.87 1.20 13.13
CA SER A 197 11.02 1.84 13.77
C SER A 197 10.57 2.73 14.91
N THR A 198 11.23 2.59 16.09
CA THR A 198 11.08 3.55 17.19
C THR A 198 12.09 4.67 17.00
N LEU A 199 11.62 5.90 17.00
CA LEU A 199 12.47 7.07 16.85
C LEU A 199 12.69 7.78 18.19
N ASP A 200 13.79 8.52 18.27
CA ASP A 200 14.15 9.31 19.44
C ASP A 200 13.10 10.38 19.78
N ASN A 201 12.94 10.69 21.06
CA ASN A 201 11.93 11.63 21.56
C ASN A 201 12.00 13.05 20.97
N TRP A 202 13.15 13.48 20.46
CA TRP A 202 13.28 14.80 19.85
C TRP A 202 12.43 14.96 18.57
N TYR A 203 12.18 13.86 17.82
CA TYR A 203 11.27 13.88 16.67
C TYR A 203 9.84 14.25 17.07
N PHE A 204 9.44 13.93 18.29
CA PHE A 204 8.07 14.05 18.80
C PHE A 204 7.91 15.25 19.76
N ASN A 205 8.83 16.21 19.72
CA ASN A 205 8.70 17.44 20.49
C ASN A 205 7.59 18.31 19.87
N GLU A 206 6.58 18.66 20.65
CA GLU A 206 5.38 19.36 20.20
C GLU A 206 5.70 20.71 19.53
N GLU A 207 6.56 21.53 20.14
CA GLU A 207 6.92 22.86 19.60
C GLU A 207 7.66 22.73 18.27
N THR A 208 8.60 21.77 18.19
CA THR A 208 9.35 21.49 16.97
C THR A 208 8.44 20.97 15.87
N CYS A 209 7.50 20.09 16.19
CA CYS A 209 6.53 19.54 15.23
C CYS A 209 5.60 20.64 14.69
N LYS A 210 5.05 21.49 15.57
CA LYS A 210 4.23 22.63 15.17
C LYS A 210 5.01 23.58 14.25
N LYS A 211 6.22 23.95 14.65
CA LYS A 211 7.08 24.82 13.86
C LYS A 211 7.38 24.23 12.48
N ARG A 212 7.70 22.94 12.40
CA ARG A 212 7.98 22.23 11.14
C ARG A 212 6.79 22.25 10.19
N LEU A 213 5.56 22.01 10.69
CA LEU A 213 4.35 22.08 9.89
C LEU A 213 4.09 23.50 9.37
N LEU A 214 4.19 24.52 10.22
CA LEU A 214 3.99 25.93 9.83
C LEU A 214 5.01 26.38 8.77
N GLU A 215 6.28 26.02 8.93
CA GLU A 215 7.34 26.32 7.97
C GLU A 215 7.09 25.61 6.62
N HIS A 216 6.71 24.33 6.64
CA HIS A 216 6.50 23.56 5.43
C HIS A 216 5.31 24.05 4.60
N PHE A 217 4.18 24.33 5.28
CA PHE A 217 2.96 24.79 4.59
C PHE A 217 2.90 26.31 4.44
N HIS A 218 3.93 27.06 4.84
CA HIS A 218 4.00 28.53 4.78
C HIS A 218 2.81 29.21 5.44
N MET A 219 2.40 28.74 6.62
CA MET A 219 1.25 29.22 7.38
C MET A 219 1.70 29.85 8.70
N GLU A 220 0.92 30.81 9.20
CA GLU A 220 1.15 31.41 10.51
C GLU A 220 0.47 30.65 11.65
N MET A 221 -0.63 29.92 11.35
CA MET A 221 -1.41 29.17 12.32
C MET A 221 -1.89 27.84 11.74
N LEU A 222 -1.95 26.79 12.58
CA LEU A 222 -2.41 25.45 12.21
C LEU A 222 -3.92 25.37 11.93
N ASP A 223 -4.69 26.36 12.37
CA ASP A 223 -6.14 26.43 12.12
C ASP A 223 -6.46 26.43 10.62
N GLY A 224 -5.58 26.98 9.78
CA GLY A 224 -5.70 26.97 8.33
C GLY A 224 -5.60 25.57 7.71
N LEU A 225 -5.02 24.61 8.43
CA LEU A 225 -4.96 23.19 8.06
C LEU A 225 -6.15 22.37 8.64
N GLY A 226 -7.07 23.00 9.35
CA GLY A 226 -8.17 22.31 10.03
C GLY A 226 -7.75 21.51 11.28
N LEU A 227 -6.60 21.83 11.87
CA LEU A 227 -5.99 21.09 12.99
C LEU A 227 -6.27 21.72 14.37
N LYS A 228 -7.25 22.62 14.47
CA LYS A 228 -7.55 23.34 15.70
C LYS A 228 -7.77 22.45 16.92
N ASP A 229 -8.47 21.34 16.71
CA ASP A 229 -8.87 20.41 17.78
C ASP A 229 -7.90 19.21 17.91
N TYR A 230 -6.80 19.21 17.16
CA TYR A 230 -5.79 18.15 17.17
C TYR A 230 -4.64 18.53 18.11
N THR A 231 -4.14 17.56 18.86
CA THR A 231 -2.99 17.69 19.75
C THR A 231 -1.91 16.65 19.44
N VAL A 232 -2.22 15.40 19.63
CA VAL A 232 -1.29 14.27 19.39
C VAL A 232 -1.11 14.03 17.89
N GLY A 233 -2.15 14.27 17.09
CA GLY A 233 -2.10 14.22 15.62
C GLY A 233 -1.13 15.25 15.01
N ILE A 234 -1.03 16.44 15.60
CA ILE A 234 -0.04 17.46 15.20
C ILE A 234 1.39 16.94 15.42
N ILE A 235 1.63 16.30 16.58
CA ILE A 235 2.94 15.72 16.88
C ILE A 235 3.26 14.58 15.90
N ALA A 236 2.30 13.70 15.62
CA ALA A 236 2.47 12.60 14.65
C ALA A 236 2.80 13.13 13.26
N SER A 237 2.10 14.18 12.80
CA SER A 237 2.32 14.79 11.48
C SER A 237 3.67 15.52 11.39
N GLY A 238 4.03 16.28 12.42
CA GLY A 238 5.31 16.97 12.49
C GLY A 238 6.50 16.02 12.55
N ALA A 239 6.38 14.91 13.29
CA ALA A 239 7.38 13.86 13.36
C ALA A 239 7.56 13.16 12.02
N LEU A 240 6.46 12.79 11.34
CA LEU A 240 6.51 12.17 10.02
C LEU A 240 7.17 13.09 8.99
N LEU A 241 6.79 14.35 8.98
CA LEU A 241 7.37 15.34 8.08
C LEU A 241 8.88 15.56 8.37
N THR A 242 9.26 15.61 9.65
CA THR A 242 10.67 15.72 10.04
C THR A 242 11.47 14.49 9.59
N TYR A 243 10.93 13.29 9.77
CA TYR A 243 11.55 12.05 9.27
C TYR A 243 11.74 12.07 7.76
N LEU A 244 10.76 12.55 7.00
CA LEU A 244 10.87 12.72 5.56
C LEU A 244 11.97 13.73 5.18
N TYR A 245 12.08 14.86 5.88
CA TYR A 245 13.17 15.81 5.66
C TYR A 245 14.55 15.23 5.93
N GLU A 246 14.70 14.48 7.04
CA GLU A 246 15.97 13.84 7.40
C GLU A 246 16.38 12.74 6.42
N THR A 247 15.42 11.98 5.90
CA THR A 247 15.71 10.89 4.97
C THR A 247 15.91 11.39 3.52
N GLN A 248 15.11 12.36 3.08
CA GLN A 248 15.16 12.80 1.67
C GLN A 248 16.12 13.97 1.44
N LYS A 249 16.53 14.69 2.48
CA LYS A 249 17.43 15.86 2.40
C LYS A 249 16.97 16.91 1.37
N SER A 250 15.64 17.03 1.15
CA SER A 250 15.02 17.91 0.16
C SER A 250 13.76 18.60 0.69
N ASN A 251 13.33 19.69 0.06
CA ASN A 251 12.22 20.54 0.54
C ASN A 251 10.81 19.99 0.26
N MET A 252 10.63 18.90 -0.43
CA MET A 252 9.36 18.20 -0.70
C MET A 252 8.16 19.12 -1.05
N PRO A 253 8.26 19.99 -2.05
CA PRO A 253 7.19 20.93 -2.40
C PRO A 253 5.93 20.26 -2.95
N HIS A 254 5.98 18.95 -3.26
CA HIS A 254 4.83 18.16 -3.69
C HIS A 254 3.91 17.74 -2.55
N ILE A 255 4.32 17.84 -1.29
CA ILE A 255 3.43 17.68 -0.12
C ILE A 255 2.80 19.04 0.14
N THR A 256 1.65 19.31 -0.47
CA THR A 256 1.03 20.64 -0.50
C THR A 256 -0.05 20.84 0.55
N THR A 257 -0.61 19.77 1.10
CA THR A 257 -1.74 19.80 2.04
C THR A 257 -1.63 18.71 3.08
N LEU A 258 -2.09 18.97 4.30
CA LEU A 258 -2.34 17.99 5.34
C LEU A 258 -3.85 17.92 5.58
N LEU A 259 -4.45 16.75 5.38
CA LEU A 259 -5.88 16.55 5.43
C LEU A 259 -6.29 15.86 6.73
N PRO A 260 -6.93 16.56 7.67
CA PRO A 260 -7.55 15.91 8.82
C PRO A 260 -8.75 15.07 8.37
N TYR A 261 -8.89 13.88 8.94
CA TYR A 261 -10.03 13.02 8.67
C TYR A 261 -10.52 12.33 9.95
N SER A 262 -11.80 12.05 9.98
CA SER A 262 -12.43 11.25 11.04
C SER A 262 -12.62 9.82 10.55
N SER A 263 -12.35 8.84 11.39
CA SER A 263 -12.61 7.42 11.12
C SER A 263 -14.08 7.15 10.76
N GLY A 264 -15.01 7.99 11.25
CA GLY A 264 -16.44 7.90 10.98
C GLY A 264 -16.92 8.34 9.59
N LYS A 265 -16.03 8.74 8.66
CA LYS A 265 -16.42 9.14 7.31
C LYS A 265 -16.60 7.96 6.35
N TYR A 266 -15.99 6.84 6.63
CA TYR A 266 -15.99 5.65 5.78
C TYR A 266 -16.51 4.43 6.51
N MET A 267 -17.06 3.47 5.76
CA MET A 267 -17.44 2.17 6.28
C MET A 267 -16.19 1.41 6.77
N LEU A 268 -16.24 0.95 8.01
CA LEU A 268 -15.13 0.20 8.58
C LEU A 268 -15.20 -1.27 8.14
N ILE A 269 -14.06 -1.78 7.67
CA ILE A 269 -13.89 -3.17 7.26
C ILE A 269 -12.63 -3.67 7.96
N ASP A 270 -12.78 -4.59 8.89
CA ASP A 270 -11.63 -5.15 9.61
C ASP A 270 -10.74 -6.01 8.69
N SER A 271 -9.54 -6.32 9.16
CA SER A 271 -8.54 -7.08 8.37
C SER A 271 -9.04 -8.46 7.95
N SER A 272 -9.77 -9.14 8.83
CA SER A 272 -10.35 -10.45 8.54
C SER A 272 -11.39 -10.35 7.43
N SER A 273 -12.26 -9.34 7.49
CA SER A 273 -13.29 -9.11 6.47
C SER A 273 -12.71 -8.71 5.13
N ARG A 274 -11.69 -7.83 5.10
CA ARG A 274 -10.97 -7.49 3.85
C ARG A 274 -10.42 -8.72 3.15
N ARG A 275 -9.77 -9.59 3.92
CA ARG A 275 -9.21 -10.86 3.43
C ARG A 275 -10.29 -11.85 3.02
N ASN A 276 -11.32 -12.06 3.85
CA ASN A 276 -12.39 -13.01 3.59
C ASN A 276 -13.26 -12.66 2.39
N LEU A 277 -13.42 -11.36 2.11
CA LEU A 277 -14.14 -10.85 0.93
C LEU A 277 -13.24 -10.71 -0.30
N GLU A 278 -11.95 -10.95 -0.18
CA GLU A 278 -10.97 -10.86 -1.27
C GLU A 278 -11.11 -9.55 -2.07
N LEU A 279 -11.08 -8.41 -1.34
CA LEU A 279 -11.39 -7.10 -1.94
C LEU A 279 -10.37 -6.69 -2.99
N VAL A 280 -9.07 -6.81 -2.70
CA VAL A 280 -7.99 -6.34 -3.57
C VAL A 280 -7.07 -7.45 -4.08
N GLU A 281 -7.00 -8.55 -3.34
CA GLU A 281 -6.20 -9.73 -3.68
C GLU A 281 -6.85 -11.00 -3.15
N THR A 282 -6.49 -12.17 -3.73
CA THR A 282 -6.98 -13.48 -3.29
C THR A 282 -6.30 -13.93 -2.02
N MET A 283 -7.00 -14.71 -1.17
CA MET A 283 -6.49 -15.19 0.11
C MET A 283 -5.27 -16.11 -0.03
N ARG A 284 -5.28 -17.00 -1.03
CA ARG A 284 -4.25 -18.05 -1.19
C ARG A 284 -3.04 -17.56 -1.96
N GLU A 285 -3.26 -16.99 -3.14
CA GLU A 285 -2.19 -16.67 -4.09
C GLU A 285 -1.73 -15.22 -4.01
N LYS A 286 -2.42 -14.39 -3.20
CA LYS A 286 -2.19 -12.94 -3.07
C LYS A 286 -2.10 -12.24 -4.44
N GLN A 287 -2.95 -12.66 -5.38
CA GLN A 287 -3.03 -12.11 -6.73
C GLN A 287 -4.26 -11.22 -6.87
N LYS A 288 -4.15 -10.20 -7.72
CA LYS A 288 -5.29 -9.34 -8.09
C LYS A 288 -6.39 -10.12 -8.80
N LYS A 289 -6.02 -11.05 -9.71
CA LYS A 289 -6.99 -11.87 -10.45
C LYS A 289 -7.78 -12.76 -9.49
N GLY A 290 -9.09 -12.63 -9.53
CA GLY A 290 -10.01 -13.35 -8.62
C GLY A 290 -10.45 -12.49 -7.42
N SER A 291 -10.03 -11.24 -7.30
CA SER A 291 -10.51 -10.28 -6.29
C SER A 291 -11.64 -9.40 -6.83
N LEU A 292 -12.31 -8.63 -5.93
CA LEU A 292 -13.28 -7.62 -6.34
C LEU A 292 -12.63 -6.53 -7.20
N LEU A 293 -11.44 -6.05 -6.80
CA LEU A 293 -10.69 -5.07 -7.57
C LEU A 293 -10.43 -5.53 -9.00
N TRP A 294 -10.11 -6.81 -9.22
CA TRP A 294 -9.91 -7.34 -10.57
C TRP A 294 -11.17 -7.22 -11.46
N VAL A 295 -12.35 -7.37 -10.87
CA VAL A 295 -13.62 -7.22 -11.59
C VAL A 295 -13.87 -5.77 -11.96
N LEU A 296 -13.67 -4.85 -11.00
CA LEU A 296 -14.04 -3.45 -11.13
C LEU A 296 -12.98 -2.60 -11.86
N ASP A 297 -11.71 -3.02 -11.86
CA ASP A 297 -10.62 -2.24 -12.44
C ASP A 297 -10.50 -2.44 -13.96
N LYS A 298 -10.99 -1.43 -14.67
CA LYS A 298 -10.83 -1.21 -16.11
C LYS A 298 -10.26 0.19 -16.39
N THR A 299 -9.59 0.76 -15.37
CA THR A 299 -8.92 2.06 -15.49
C THR A 299 -7.84 2.04 -16.57
N LYS A 300 -7.52 3.21 -17.09
CA LYS A 300 -6.51 3.41 -18.12
C LYS A 300 -5.23 4.02 -17.57
N THR A 301 -5.32 4.66 -16.40
CA THR A 301 -4.21 5.35 -15.76
C THR A 301 -3.86 4.70 -14.42
N ALA A 302 -2.60 4.78 -14.03
CA ALA A 302 -2.15 4.31 -12.71
C ALA A 302 -2.83 5.08 -11.56
N MET A 303 -3.02 6.39 -11.75
CA MET A 303 -3.72 7.26 -10.79
C MET A 303 -5.19 6.83 -10.61
N GLY A 304 -5.90 6.55 -11.71
CA GLY A 304 -7.26 6.01 -11.67
C GLY A 304 -7.35 4.66 -10.96
N ALA A 305 -6.39 3.77 -11.19
CA ALA A 305 -6.32 2.48 -10.50
C ALA A 305 -6.13 2.65 -8.98
N ARG A 306 -5.25 3.56 -8.53
CA ARG A 306 -5.09 3.89 -7.10
C ARG A 306 -6.37 4.48 -6.51
N MET A 307 -7.01 5.39 -7.22
CA MET A 307 -8.28 6.00 -6.81
C MET A 307 -9.39 4.97 -6.66
N LEU A 308 -9.56 4.08 -7.64
CA LEU A 308 -10.56 3.00 -7.58
C LEU A 308 -10.28 2.02 -6.44
N ARG A 309 -9.01 1.67 -6.21
CA ARG A 309 -8.60 0.85 -5.08
C ARG A 309 -8.98 1.51 -3.76
N SER A 310 -8.69 2.79 -3.59
CA SER A 310 -9.08 3.58 -2.42
C SER A 310 -10.60 3.57 -2.22
N TYR A 311 -11.41 3.67 -3.28
CA TYR A 311 -12.86 3.60 -3.18
C TYR A 311 -13.37 2.26 -2.66
N ILE A 312 -12.73 1.14 -3.04
CA ILE A 312 -13.07 -0.20 -2.56
C ILE A 312 -12.63 -0.40 -1.10
N GLU A 313 -11.45 0.10 -0.75
CA GLU A 313 -10.89 -0.03 0.60
C GLU A 313 -11.56 0.91 1.61
N GLN A 314 -12.16 2.01 1.15
CA GLN A 314 -12.81 3.06 1.94
C GLN A 314 -14.20 3.40 1.38
N PRO A 315 -15.19 2.48 1.47
CA PRO A 315 -16.55 2.76 1.01
C PRO A 315 -17.19 3.88 1.83
N LEU A 316 -18.03 4.68 1.18
CA LEU A 316 -18.67 5.84 1.80
C LEU A 316 -19.83 5.44 2.72
N ILE A 317 -20.07 6.25 3.75
CA ILE A 317 -21.27 6.17 4.59
C ILE A 317 -22.22 7.37 4.39
N ASN A 318 -21.77 8.40 3.68
CA ASN A 318 -22.63 9.52 3.34
C ASN A 318 -23.43 9.17 2.09
N LYS A 319 -24.75 9.23 2.20
CA LYS A 319 -25.69 8.89 1.13
C LYS A 319 -25.55 9.80 -0.09
N ASP A 320 -25.40 11.10 0.14
CA ASP A 320 -25.34 12.09 -0.93
C ASP A 320 -24.04 11.90 -1.75
N ASP A 321 -22.91 11.65 -1.09
CA ASP A 321 -21.64 11.38 -1.77
C ASP A 321 -21.71 10.07 -2.58
N ILE A 322 -22.42 9.04 -2.09
CA ILE A 322 -22.65 7.81 -2.84
C ILE A 322 -23.46 8.09 -4.10
N ILE A 323 -24.56 8.87 -3.97
CA ILE A 323 -25.43 9.21 -5.08
C ILE A 323 -24.68 10.02 -6.13
N LYS A 324 -23.87 11.01 -5.74
CA LYS A 324 -23.03 11.79 -6.65
C LYS A 324 -22.11 10.92 -7.51
N ARG A 325 -21.47 9.90 -6.91
CA ARG A 325 -20.67 8.92 -7.69
C ARG A 325 -21.53 8.11 -8.65
N GLN A 326 -22.69 7.65 -8.19
CA GLN A 326 -23.64 6.91 -9.05
C GLN A 326 -24.15 7.75 -10.24
N ASP A 327 -24.35 9.06 -10.05
CA ASP A 327 -24.76 9.96 -11.11
C ASP A 327 -23.71 10.05 -12.21
N CYS A 328 -22.42 10.15 -11.86
CA CYS A 328 -21.32 10.13 -12.83
C CYS A 328 -21.27 8.82 -13.63
N ILE A 329 -21.43 7.69 -12.94
CA ILE A 329 -21.42 6.37 -13.58
C ILE A 329 -22.60 6.22 -14.53
N GLN A 330 -23.77 6.72 -14.15
CA GLN A 330 -24.98 6.71 -14.98
C GLN A 330 -24.79 7.56 -16.22
N GLU A 331 -24.32 8.80 -16.07
CA GLU A 331 -24.10 9.72 -17.20
C GLU A 331 -23.14 9.15 -18.25
N LEU A 332 -22.03 8.56 -17.80
CA LEU A 332 -21.09 7.85 -18.68
C LEU A 332 -21.70 6.57 -19.29
N GLY A 333 -22.62 5.91 -18.57
CA GLY A 333 -23.33 4.74 -19.07
C GLY A 333 -24.34 5.10 -20.16
N ASP A 334 -24.98 6.26 -20.06
CA ASP A 334 -25.94 6.78 -21.02
C ASP A 334 -25.26 7.36 -22.28
N SER A 335 -24.00 7.80 -22.17
CA SER A 335 -23.20 8.40 -23.25
C SER A 335 -22.01 7.50 -23.64
N LEU A 336 -22.31 6.35 -24.23
CA LEU A 336 -21.31 5.33 -24.57
C LEU A 336 -20.19 5.84 -25.48
N ILE A 337 -20.51 6.71 -26.45
CA ILE A 337 -19.53 7.25 -27.39
C ILE A 337 -18.54 8.16 -26.66
N ASP A 338 -19.05 9.11 -25.88
CA ASP A 338 -18.20 10.03 -25.11
C ASP A 338 -17.34 9.27 -24.09
N ARG A 339 -17.90 8.23 -23.46
CA ARG A 339 -17.16 7.38 -22.54
C ARG A 339 -15.98 6.66 -23.21
N GLU A 340 -16.19 6.02 -24.36
CA GLU A 340 -15.10 5.31 -25.04
C GLU A 340 -14.09 6.31 -25.63
N GLU A 341 -14.52 7.45 -26.18
CA GLU A 341 -13.61 8.52 -26.61
C GLU A 341 -12.77 9.04 -25.44
N LEU A 342 -13.38 9.29 -24.28
CA LEU A 342 -12.68 9.67 -23.05
C LEU A 342 -11.61 8.65 -22.66
N ARG A 343 -11.92 7.37 -22.74
CA ARG A 343 -11.00 6.27 -22.41
C ARG A 343 -9.82 6.18 -23.38
N GLU A 344 -10.02 6.52 -24.64
CA GLU A 344 -8.91 6.60 -25.62
C GLU A 344 -7.95 7.73 -25.27
N TYR A 345 -8.45 8.91 -24.83
CA TYR A 345 -7.59 10.00 -24.38
C TYR A 345 -6.93 9.75 -23.02
N LEU A 346 -7.53 8.95 -22.15
CA LEU A 346 -6.93 8.54 -20.88
C LEU A 346 -5.80 7.52 -21.05
N ASN A 347 -5.82 6.72 -22.12
CA ASN A 347 -4.87 5.62 -22.31
C ASN A 347 -3.39 6.06 -22.42
N PRO A 348 -3.03 7.16 -23.12
CA PRO A 348 -1.66 7.66 -23.20
C PRO A 348 -1.25 8.55 -22.00
N VAL A 349 -2.12 8.74 -21.02
CA VAL A 349 -1.84 9.56 -19.82
C VAL A 349 -0.90 8.81 -18.87
N TYR A 350 0.28 9.38 -18.65
CA TYR A 350 1.25 8.88 -17.67
C TYR A 350 0.88 9.25 -16.23
N ASP A 351 1.59 8.69 -15.27
CA ASP A 351 1.39 8.95 -13.84
C ASP A 351 1.90 10.35 -13.45
N ILE A 352 1.01 11.34 -13.57
CA ILE A 352 1.32 12.75 -13.27
C ILE A 352 1.78 12.93 -11.82
N GLU A 353 1.16 12.23 -10.87
CA GLU A 353 1.47 12.36 -9.44
C GLU A 353 2.94 11.95 -9.19
N ARG A 354 3.36 10.78 -9.67
CA ARG A 354 4.73 10.29 -9.49
C ARG A 354 5.76 11.04 -10.33
N ILE A 355 5.40 11.51 -11.53
CA ILE A 355 6.26 12.38 -12.32
C ILE A 355 6.47 13.71 -11.59
N MET A 356 5.42 14.30 -11.03
CA MET A 356 5.51 15.55 -10.28
C MET A 356 6.42 15.40 -9.05
N THR A 357 6.35 14.28 -8.35
CA THR A 357 7.27 13.98 -7.24
C THR A 357 8.72 13.92 -7.71
N LYS A 358 9.01 13.25 -8.83
CA LYS A 358 10.36 13.23 -9.41
C LYS A 358 10.86 14.63 -9.79
N ILE A 359 9.99 15.46 -10.37
CA ILE A 359 10.28 16.85 -10.73
C ILE A 359 10.62 17.66 -9.47
N SER A 360 9.77 17.56 -8.44
CA SER A 360 9.92 18.25 -7.15
C SER A 360 11.19 17.84 -6.40
N CYS A 361 11.53 16.55 -6.45
CA CYS A 361 12.73 15.99 -5.83
C CYS A 361 14.00 16.16 -6.68
N LYS A 362 13.92 16.84 -7.81
CA LYS A 362 15.03 17.08 -8.76
C LYS A 362 15.63 15.77 -9.35
N THR A 363 14.89 14.67 -9.33
CA THR A 363 15.31 13.36 -9.84
C THR A 363 14.75 13.04 -11.24
N ALA A 364 13.78 13.86 -11.72
CA ALA A 364 13.23 13.71 -13.05
C ALA A 364 14.29 13.87 -14.14
N ASN A 365 14.26 12.95 -15.10
CA ASN A 365 15.10 12.98 -16.29
C ASN A 365 14.36 13.63 -17.48
N PRO A 366 15.05 13.91 -18.59
CA PRO A 366 14.41 14.55 -19.76
C PRO A 366 13.23 13.74 -20.34
N ARG A 367 13.27 12.42 -20.29
CA ARG A 367 12.18 11.55 -20.78
C ARG A 367 10.94 11.61 -19.87
N ASP A 368 11.14 11.81 -18.55
CA ASP A 368 10.01 12.05 -17.64
C ASP A 368 9.27 13.35 -18.02
N LEU A 369 10.00 14.41 -18.46
CA LEU A 369 9.36 15.65 -18.94
C LEU A 369 8.62 15.45 -20.26
N ILE A 370 9.15 14.64 -21.20
CA ILE A 370 8.42 14.31 -22.43
C ILE A 370 7.18 13.48 -22.14
N ALA A 371 7.25 12.50 -21.22
CA ALA A 371 6.07 11.75 -20.79
C ALA A 371 5.01 12.67 -20.16
N PHE A 372 5.45 13.67 -19.37
CA PHE A 372 4.57 14.68 -18.83
C PHE A 372 3.96 15.55 -19.94
N ARG A 373 4.74 16.06 -20.91
CA ARG A 373 4.24 16.82 -22.06
C ARG A 373 3.18 16.04 -22.85
N ASN A 374 3.43 14.76 -23.15
CA ASN A 374 2.49 13.91 -23.88
C ASN A 374 1.17 13.73 -23.11
N THR A 375 1.24 13.72 -21.79
CA THR A 375 0.07 13.71 -20.92
C THR A 375 -0.69 15.03 -21.01
N LEU A 376 0.01 16.17 -20.96
CA LEU A 376 -0.61 17.50 -21.05
C LEU A 376 -1.34 17.70 -22.38
N GLU A 377 -0.86 17.12 -23.47
CA GLU A 377 -1.50 17.15 -24.78
C GLU A 377 -2.91 16.55 -24.77
N MET A 378 -3.18 15.59 -23.89
CA MET A 378 -4.47 14.92 -23.78
C MET A 378 -5.50 15.70 -22.95
N LEU A 379 -5.05 16.57 -22.04
CA LEU A 379 -5.93 17.26 -21.09
C LEU A 379 -7.03 18.10 -21.72
N PRO A 380 -6.79 18.92 -22.78
CA PRO A 380 -7.83 19.68 -23.43
C PRO A 380 -8.95 18.82 -24.02
N HIS A 381 -8.59 17.63 -24.55
CA HIS A 381 -9.55 16.69 -25.09
C HIS A 381 -10.41 16.06 -24.00
N ILE A 382 -9.80 15.65 -22.89
CA ILE A 382 -10.50 15.13 -21.71
C ILE A 382 -11.45 16.20 -21.18
N LYS A 383 -10.98 17.44 -21.00
CA LYS A 383 -11.77 18.55 -20.49
C LYS A 383 -12.98 18.86 -21.39
N ARG A 384 -12.81 18.84 -22.71
CA ARG A 384 -13.89 19.05 -23.67
C ARG A 384 -15.00 18.01 -23.50
N ILE A 385 -14.66 16.74 -23.34
CA ILE A 385 -15.64 15.66 -23.16
C ILE A 385 -16.37 15.81 -21.83
N ILE A 386 -15.63 16.05 -20.74
CA ILE A 386 -16.21 16.21 -19.40
C ILE A 386 -17.15 17.41 -19.34
N GLY A 387 -16.90 18.48 -20.11
CA GLY A 387 -17.80 19.64 -20.23
C GLY A 387 -19.18 19.34 -20.81
N ASN A 388 -19.41 18.15 -21.39
CA ASN A 388 -20.72 17.70 -21.87
C ASN A 388 -21.59 17.08 -20.75
N PHE A 389 -20.98 16.73 -19.59
CA PHE A 389 -21.66 16.10 -18.46
C PHE A 389 -22.16 17.14 -17.46
N HIS A 390 -23.20 16.79 -16.71
CA HIS A 390 -23.93 17.73 -15.84
C HIS A 390 -23.93 17.34 -14.37
N SER A 391 -23.46 16.13 -14.01
CA SER A 391 -23.37 15.72 -12.61
C SER A 391 -22.44 16.63 -11.81
N GLU A 392 -22.75 16.82 -10.53
CA GLU A 392 -22.04 17.73 -9.64
C GLU A 392 -20.54 17.40 -9.53
N GLU A 393 -20.20 16.10 -9.47
CA GLU A 393 -18.80 15.65 -9.41
C GLU A 393 -18.06 15.90 -10.72
N PHE A 394 -18.70 15.74 -11.89
CA PHE A 394 -18.06 16.10 -13.17
C PHE A 394 -17.88 17.60 -13.32
N ALA A 395 -18.81 18.41 -12.85
CA ALA A 395 -18.63 19.87 -12.80
C ALA A 395 -17.43 20.24 -11.92
N ALA A 396 -17.31 19.63 -10.72
CA ALA A 396 -16.16 19.82 -9.84
C ALA A 396 -14.83 19.31 -10.45
N CYS A 397 -14.85 18.22 -11.20
CA CYS A 397 -13.69 17.74 -11.95
C CYS A 397 -13.32 18.72 -13.09
N TYR A 398 -14.28 19.25 -13.82
CA TYR A 398 -14.06 20.21 -14.88
C TYR A 398 -13.38 21.49 -14.39
N ASP A 399 -13.84 22.02 -13.25
CA ASP A 399 -13.25 23.22 -12.63
C ASP A 399 -11.81 22.99 -12.13
N LYS A 400 -11.50 21.78 -11.62
CA LYS A 400 -10.16 21.43 -11.15
C LYS A 400 -9.19 21.02 -12.24
N LEU A 401 -9.69 20.58 -13.39
CA LEU A 401 -8.89 20.14 -14.52
C LEU A 401 -8.37 21.35 -15.26
N ASP A 402 -7.10 21.70 -15.02
CA ASP A 402 -6.36 22.74 -15.73
C ASP A 402 -5.70 22.13 -16.97
N ASP A 403 -5.79 22.79 -18.10
CA ASP A 403 -5.19 22.32 -19.36
C ASP A 403 -3.67 22.36 -19.33
N LEU A 404 -3.08 23.18 -18.41
CA LEU A 404 -1.63 23.36 -18.23
C LEU A 404 -0.91 23.68 -19.55
N ALA A 405 -1.57 24.42 -20.46
CA ALA A 405 -1.07 24.73 -21.79
C ALA A 405 0.26 25.50 -21.76
N ASP A 406 0.44 26.36 -20.76
CA ASP A 406 1.69 27.07 -20.50
C ASP A 406 2.87 26.14 -20.24
N LEU A 407 2.64 25.04 -19.50
CA LEU A 407 3.65 24.03 -19.21
C LEU A 407 3.90 23.11 -20.42
N TYR A 408 2.85 22.80 -21.18
CA TYR A 408 3.01 22.09 -22.45
C TYR A 408 3.92 22.85 -23.39
N GLU A 409 3.64 24.14 -23.65
CA GLU A 409 4.44 24.99 -24.51
C GLU A 409 5.90 25.13 -24.01
N LEU A 410 6.09 25.29 -22.69
CA LEU A 410 7.42 25.35 -22.09
C LEU A 410 8.23 24.12 -22.41
N ILE A 411 7.71 22.92 -22.15
CA ILE A 411 8.43 21.66 -22.38
C ILE A 411 8.63 21.44 -23.89
N ASN A 412 7.60 21.68 -24.68
CA ASN A 412 7.63 21.48 -26.13
C ASN A 412 8.64 22.39 -26.84
N SER A 413 8.84 23.61 -26.35
CA SER A 413 9.84 24.53 -26.87
C SER A 413 11.26 24.23 -26.37
N ALA A 414 11.40 23.71 -25.13
CA ALA A 414 12.69 23.56 -24.48
C ALA A 414 13.36 22.21 -24.73
N ILE A 415 12.61 21.12 -24.76
CA ILE A 415 13.17 19.75 -24.76
C ILE A 415 13.00 19.10 -26.13
N VAL A 416 14.04 18.37 -26.58
CA VAL A 416 14.00 17.60 -27.84
C VAL A 416 13.00 16.44 -27.75
N GLU A 417 12.48 15.96 -28.88
CA GLU A 417 11.48 14.89 -28.92
C GLU A 417 11.98 13.55 -28.35
N GLU A 418 13.23 13.17 -28.65
CA GLU A 418 13.85 11.93 -28.19
C GLU A 418 15.10 12.23 -27.36
N PRO A 419 14.96 12.70 -26.13
CA PRO A 419 16.09 13.03 -25.31
C PRO A 419 16.82 11.78 -24.77
N PRO A 420 18.12 11.89 -24.47
CA PRO A 420 18.86 10.85 -23.77
C PRO A 420 18.25 10.60 -22.37
N ILE A 421 18.57 9.45 -21.77
CA ILE A 421 18.14 9.13 -20.40
C ILE A 421 18.89 10.00 -19.39
N SER A 422 20.21 10.16 -19.59
CA SER A 422 21.04 10.91 -18.67
C SER A 422 21.17 12.37 -19.09
N VAL A 423 20.94 13.27 -18.16
CA VAL A 423 21.17 14.70 -18.38
C VAL A 423 22.62 15.01 -18.72
N ARG A 424 23.57 14.15 -18.31
CA ARG A 424 25.00 14.33 -18.55
C ARG A 424 25.44 14.00 -20.00
N ASP A 425 24.56 13.34 -20.77
CA ASP A 425 24.88 12.95 -22.14
C ASP A 425 24.76 14.12 -23.12
N GLY A 426 24.12 15.22 -22.72
CA GLY A 426 23.87 16.39 -23.54
C GLY A 426 22.85 16.14 -24.66
N GLY A 427 22.57 17.15 -25.48
CA GLY A 427 21.61 17.06 -26.57
C GLY A 427 20.13 17.02 -26.07
N ILE A 428 19.85 17.72 -24.98
CA ILE A 428 18.55 17.74 -24.29
C ILE A 428 17.71 18.91 -24.79
N ILE A 429 18.34 20.07 -24.97
CA ILE A 429 17.68 21.33 -25.28
C ILE A 429 17.43 21.45 -26.77
N LYS A 430 16.21 21.83 -27.13
CA LYS A 430 15.78 22.03 -28.53
C LYS A 430 16.49 23.22 -29.17
N GLU A 431 16.79 23.11 -30.45
CA GLU A 431 17.33 24.22 -31.23
C GLU A 431 16.32 25.39 -31.28
N GLY A 432 16.83 26.61 -31.10
CA GLY A 432 16.04 27.83 -31.03
C GLY A 432 15.52 28.19 -29.65
N TYR A 433 15.71 27.34 -28.62
CA TYR A 433 15.30 27.66 -27.25
C TYR A 433 16.28 28.62 -26.55
N SER A 434 17.60 28.42 -26.73
CA SER A 434 18.65 29.28 -26.18
C SER A 434 19.67 29.61 -27.23
N LYS A 435 19.83 30.91 -27.51
CA LYS A 435 20.79 31.41 -28.47
C LYS A 435 22.21 31.02 -28.11
N GLU A 436 22.59 31.04 -26.84
CA GLU A 436 23.91 30.66 -26.35
C GLU A 436 24.17 29.16 -26.55
N ALA A 437 23.20 28.31 -26.32
CA ALA A 437 23.30 26.87 -26.54
C ALA A 437 23.47 26.56 -28.05
N ASP A 438 22.78 27.28 -28.91
CA ASP A 438 22.85 27.13 -30.36
C ASP A 438 24.23 27.59 -30.87
N GLU A 439 24.77 28.71 -30.38
CA GLU A 439 26.11 29.20 -30.71
C GLU A 439 27.20 28.18 -30.31
N LEU A 440 27.09 27.56 -29.12
CA LEU A 440 28.00 26.51 -28.65
C LEU A 440 27.86 25.20 -29.47
N ARG A 441 26.63 24.86 -29.88
CA ARG A 441 26.34 23.71 -30.75
C ARG A 441 26.98 23.91 -32.15
N ASP A 442 26.83 25.09 -32.71
CA ASP A 442 27.46 25.49 -33.96
C ASP A 442 28.98 25.42 -33.90
N ALA A 443 29.55 25.93 -32.79
CA ALA A 443 31.01 25.86 -32.59
C ALA A 443 31.50 24.41 -32.52
N LYS A 444 30.72 23.51 -31.89
CA LYS A 444 31.04 22.07 -31.88
C LYS A 444 30.96 21.43 -33.27
N ILE A 445 29.96 21.79 -34.08
CA ILE A 445 29.78 21.28 -35.46
C ILE A 445 30.90 21.78 -36.34
N LYS A 446 31.14 23.09 -36.36
CA LYS A 446 32.25 23.71 -37.13
C LYS A 446 33.60 23.14 -36.71
N GLY A 447 33.82 22.89 -35.43
CA GLY A 447 35.01 22.22 -34.92
C GLY A 447 35.22 20.83 -35.53
N LYS A 448 34.17 20.05 -35.74
CA LYS A 448 34.26 18.74 -36.41
C LYS A 448 34.57 18.88 -37.92
N GLU A 449 34.00 19.90 -38.57
CA GLU A 449 34.30 20.22 -39.96
C GLU A 449 35.78 20.61 -40.10
N TRP A 450 36.30 21.46 -39.23
CA TRP A 450 37.73 21.83 -39.20
C TRP A 450 38.66 20.64 -38.98
N LEU A 451 38.27 19.66 -38.14
CA LEU A 451 39.02 18.41 -37.98
C LEU A 451 39.04 17.59 -39.28
N SER A 452 37.94 17.54 -40.01
CA SER A 452 37.88 16.86 -41.31
C SER A 452 38.67 17.59 -42.37
N GLU A 453 38.64 18.91 -42.40
CA GLU A 453 39.48 19.74 -43.30
C GLU A 453 40.94 19.55 -42.97
N LEU A 454 41.33 19.54 -41.68
CA LEU A 454 42.69 19.25 -41.23
C LEU A 454 43.14 17.86 -41.71
N GLU A 455 42.27 16.84 -41.58
CA GLU A 455 42.55 15.48 -42.05
C GLU A 455 42.85 15.45 -43.54
N ILE A 456 42.02 16.12 -44.35
CA ILE A 456 42.16 16.18 -45.80
C ILE A 456 43.45 16.93 -46.17
N ARG A 457 43.67 18.12 -45.62
CA ARG A 457 44.85 18.96 -45.86
C ARG A 457 46.15 18.24 -45.49
N GLU A 458 46.18 17.58 -44.32
CA GLU A 458 47.34 16.84 -43.88
C GLU A 458 47.58 15.55 -44.67
N LYS A 459 46.56 14.89 -45.19
CA LYS A 459 46.68 13.80 -46.17
C LYS A 459 47.34 14.26 -47.48
N GLU A 460 46.89 15.38 -48.01
CA GLU A 460 47.45 15.96 -49.24
C GLU A 460 48.91 16.42 -49.04
N ARG A 461 49.20 17.14 -47.96
CA ARG A 461 50.51 17.66 -47.62
C ARG A 461 51.57 16.57 -47.42
N THR A 462 51.18 15.51 -46.70
CA THR A 462 52.12 14.43 -46.31
C THR A 462 52.12 13.26 -47.31
N GLY A 463 51.08 13.12 -48.12
CA GLY A 463 50.94 11.95 -49.01
C GLY A 463 50.66 10.66 -48.25
N ILE A 464 50.17 10.73 -46.95
CA ILE A 464 49.79 9.59 -46.09
C ILE A 464 48.32 9.28 -46.31
N LYS A 465 48.04 8.39 -47.27
CA LYS A 465 46.67 8.06 -47.67
C LYS A 465 45.82 7.42 -46.52
N THR A 466 46.47 6.82 -45.51
CA THR A 466 45.80 6.13 -44.37
C THR A 466 45.62 7.01 -43.14
N LEU A 467 46.05 8.28 -43.21
CA LEU A 467 45.90 9.23 -42.12
C LEU A 467 44.43 9.36 -41.71
N LYS A 468 44.15 9.32 -40.43
CA LYS A 468 42.82 9.59 -39.84
C LYS A 468 42.95 10.40 -38.58
N VAL A 469 42.09 11.40 -38.41
CA VAL A 469 41.88 12.04 -37.12
C VAL A 469 40.92 11.18 -36.31
N LYS A 470 41.35 10.80 -35.10
CA LYS A 470 40.55 10.00 -34.15
C LYS A 470 40.61 10.61 -32.77
N TYR A 471 39.63 10.25 -31.93
CA TYR A 471 39.52 10.67 -30.52
C TYR A 471 39.67 9.50 -29.56
N ASN A 472 40.30 9.74 -28.44
CA ASN A 472 40.42 8.81 -27.33
C ASN A 472 40.33 9.60 -26.01
N LYS A 473 39.55 9.12 -25.04
CA LYS A 473 39.32 9.80 -23.73
C LYS A 473 40.62 10.10 -22.96
N VAL A 474 41.68 9.30 -23.14
CA VAL A 474 42.98 9.47 -22.43
C VAL A 474 43.91 10.43 -23.15
N PHE A 475 43.91 10.41 -24.49
CA PHE A 475 44.90 11.13 -25.31
C PHE A 475 44.31 12.31 -26.09
N GLY A 476 42.96 12.50 -26.03
CA GLY A 476 42.29 13.51 -26.85
C GLY A 476 42.21 13.17 -28.33
N TYR A 477 42.20 14.19 -29.18
CA TYR A 477 42.29 14.02 -30.61
C TYR A 477 43.75 13.72 -31.06
N TYR A 478 43.90 12.83 -32.03
CA TYR A 478 45.20 12.44 -32.56
C TYR A 478 45.11 12.04 -34.03
N LEU A 479 46.22 12.21 -34.71
CA LEU A 479 46.45 11.72 -36.06
C LEU A 479 46.97 10.29 -36.00
N GLU A 480 46.24 9.34 -36.55
CA GLU A 480 46.64 7.93 -36.63
C GLU A 480 47.29 7.65 -37.99
N VAL A 481 48.52 7.20 -37.95
CA VAL A 481 49.32 6.82 -39.11
C VAL A 481 49.69 5.35 -39.02
N THR A 482 49.39 4.57 -40.06
CA THR A 482 49.80 3.16 -40.13
C THR A 482 51.31 3.04 -40.29
N ASN A 483 51.95 1.99 -39.76
CA ASN A 483 53.40 1.75 -39.79
C ASN A 483 53.98 1.78 -41.16
N SER A 484 53.24 1.50 -42.24
CA SER A 484 53.65 1.56 -43.63
C SER A 484 53.98 2.96 -44.16
N PHE A 485 53.54 4.02 -43.45
CA PHE A 485 53.75 5.42 -43.81
C PHE A 485 54.52 6.21 -42.75
N LYS A 486 55.17 5.53 -41.81
CA LYS A 486 55.92 6.15 -40.71
C LYS A 486 57.04 7.09 -41.18
N ASP A 487 57.73 6.73 -42.26
CA ASP A 487 58.83 7.53 -42.80
C ASP A 487 58.41 8.84 -43.50
N LYS A 488 57.13 9.01 -43.71
CA LYS A 488 56.51 10.22 -44.28
C LYS A 488 55.96 11.18 -43.24
N VAL A 489 56.08 10.84 -41.95
CA VAL A 489 55.62 11.72 -40.90
C VAL A 489 56.43 12.94 -40.73
N PRO A 490 55.90 14.16 -40.78
CA PRO A 490 56.64 15.38 -40.61
C PRO A 490 57.35 15.47 -39.24
N PRO A 491 58.53 16.05 -39.14
CA PRO A 491 59.31 16.13 -37.89
C PRO A 491 58.64 17.02 -36.82
N GLU A 492 57.77 17.92 -37.24
CA GLU A 492 56.95 18.79 -36.31
C GLU A 492 55.82 18.07 -35.59
N TRP A 493 55.44 16.86 -36.01
CA TRP A 493 54.43 16.09 -35.34
C TRP A 493 54.97 15.44 -34.08
N VAL A 494 54.28 15.66 -32.95
CA VAL A 494 54.65 15.06 -31.67
C VAL A 494 54.00 13.72 -31.51
N ARG A 495 54.81 12.65 -31.34
CA ARG A 495 54.30 11.29 -31.12
C ARG A 495 53.71 11.14 -29.70
N LYS A 496 52.46 10.76 -29.61
CA LYS A 496 51.73 10.46 -28.33
C LYS A 496 51.83 8.99 -27.94
N GLN A 497 51.69 8.06 -28.90
CA GLN A 497 51.63 6.62 -28.60
C GLN A 497 52.04 5.78 -29.81
N THR A 498 52.69 4.66 -29.54
CA THR A 498 53.01 3.62 -30.53
C THR A 498 52.11 2.41 -30.29
N LEU A 499 51.42 1.95 -31.34
CA LEU A 499 50.61 0.75 -31.37
C LEU A 499 51.29 -0.32 -32.26
N THR A 500 50.75 -1.55 -32.19
CA THR A 500 51.30 -2.67 -32.99
C THR A 500 51.28 -2.39 -34.51
N ASN A 501 50.19 -1.73 -35.01
CA ASN A 501 49.99 -1.51 -36.45
C ASN A 501 49.95 -0.02 -36.86
N ALA A 502 50.07 0.92 -35.93
CA ALA A 502 49.96 2.35 -36.16
C ALA A 502 50.70 3.17 -35.10
N GLU A 503 50.97 4.41 -35.38
CA GLU A 503 51.46 5.40 -34.42
C GLU A 503 50.49 6.58 -34.36
N ARG A 504 50.35 7.18 -33.15
CA ARG A 504 49.47 8.31 -32.87
C ARG A 504 50.28 9.57 -32.64
N TYR A 505 49.91 10.63 -33.35
CA TYR A 505 50.61 11.90 -33.33
C TYR A 505 49.65 13.04 -32.98
N THR A 506 50.22 14.16 -32.52
CA THR A 506 49.49 15.43 -32.33
C THR A 506 50.26 16.56 -33.00
N THR A 507 49.55 17.62 -33.37
CA THR A 507 50.10 18.88 -33.84
C THR A 507 49.59 20.01 -32.98
N ASP A 508 50.25 21.18 -32.96
CA ASP A 508 49.79 22.34 -32.19
C ASP A 508 48.43 22.82 -32.69
N GLU A 509 48.18 22.74 -34.01
CA GLU A 509 46.88 23.08 -34.59
C GLU A 509 45.76 22.10 -34.14
N LEU A 510 46.04 20.79 -34.17
CA LEU A 510 45.08 19.79 -33.67
C LEU A 510 44.80 19.97 -32.19
N LYS A 511 45.81 20.34 -31.40
CA LYS A 511 45.62 20.61 -29.96
C LYS A 511 44.78 21.86 -29.73
N HIS A 512 45.01 22.92 -30.51
CA HIS A 512 44.19 24.14 -30.45
C HIS A 512 42.72 23.85 -30.81
N LEU A 513 42.47 23.09 -31.89
CA LEU A 513 41.13 22.65 -32.27
C LEU A 513 40.48 21.77 -31.18
N GLU A 514 41.26 20.90 -30.55
CA GLU A 514 40.84 20.08 -29.42
C GLU A 514 40.34 20.96 -28.25
N ASP A 515 41.16 21.94 -27.85
CA ASP A 515 40.77 22.83 -26.72
C ASP A 515 39.53 23.65 -27.05
N VAL A 516 39.30 24.08 -28.26
CA VAL A 516 38.07 24.78 -28.70
C VAL A 516 36.87 23.85 -28.70
N ILE A 517 36.99 22.64 -29.25
CA ILE A 517 35.89 21.69 -29.37
C ILE A 517 35.48 21.18 -28.00
N LEU A 518 36.41 20.69 -27.20
CA LEU A 518 36.13 20.15 -25.86
C LEU A 518 35.63 21.25 -24.91
N GLY A 519 36.24 22.45 -24.99
CA GLY A 519 35.79 23.60 -24.20
C GLY A 519 34.36 24.06 -24.56
N ALA A 520 33.96 23.98 -25.83
CA ALA A 520 32.58 24.25 -26.25
C ALA A 520 31.63 23.15 -25.83
N GLU A 521 32.06 21.87 -25.90
CA GLU A 521 31.25 20.72 -25.49
C GLU A 521 30.96 20.71 -23.99
N ASP A 522 31.97 20.92 -23.14
CA ASP A 522 31.80 20.98 -21.69
C ASP A 522 30.91 22.16 -21.29
N LYS A 523 31.08 23.33 -21.92
CA LYS A 523 30.21 24.50 -21.68
C LYS A 523 28.78 24.23 -22.14
N LEU A 524 28.57 23.60 -23.31
CA LEU A 524 27.26 23.24 -23.82
C LEU A 524 26.56 22.28 -22.86
N TYR A 525 27.21 21.26 -22.35
CA TYR A 525 26.62 20.31 -21.41
C TYR A 525 26.22 20.95 -20.09
N SER A 526 27.08 21.85 -19.57
CA SER A 526 26.75 22.61 -18.36
C SER A 526 25.57 23.52 -18.58
N LEU A 527 25.52 24.26 -19.70
CA LEU A 527 24.41 25.15 -20.04
C LEU A 527 23.09 24.37 -20.26
N GLU A 528 23.13 23.25 -20.98
CA GLU A 528 21.96 22.40 -21.20
C GLU A 528 21.44 21.83 -19.87
N TYR A 529 22.33 21.49 -18.93
CA TYR A 529 21.94 21.09 -17.57
C TYR A 529 21.25 22.22 -16.80
N ASP A 530 21.81 23.44 -16.87
CA ASP A 530 21.23 24.60 -16.20
C ASP A 530 19.86 24.98 -16.76
N LEU A 531 19.72 25.01 -18.10
CA LEU A 531 18.45 25.24 -18.78
C LEU A 531 17.40 24.16 -18.46
N PHE A 532 17.81 22.91 -18.48
CA PHE A 532 16.92 21.80 -18.07
C PHE A 532 16.47 21.96 -16.61
N SER A 533 17.38 22.34 -15.73
CA SER A 533 17.06 22.57 -14.31
C SER A 533 16.11 23.74 -14.12
N GLU A 534 16.26 24.82 -14.88
CA GLU A 534 15.32 25.95 -14.89
C GLU A 534 13.91 25.51 -15.33
N VAL A 535 13.80 24.78 -16.46
CA VAL A 535 12.52 24.24 -16.93
C VAL A 535 11.86 23.39 -15.84
N ARG A 536 12.62 22.49 -15.21
CA ARG A 536 12.14 21.63 -14.12
C ARG A 536 11.65 22.44 -12.91
N GLU A 537 12.38 23.50 -12.51
CA GLU A 537 11.99 24.37 -11.38
C GLU A 537 10.73 25.19 -11.70
N ARG A 538 10.57 25.66 -12.93
CA ARG A 538 9.36 26.35 -13.38
C ARG A 538 8.14 25.41 -13.30
N ILE A 539 8.27 24.15 -13.71
CA ILE A 539 7.21 23.14 -13.58
C ILE A 539 6.92 22.88 -12.10
N ALA A 540 7.97 22.68 -11.29
CA ALA A 540 7.83 22.43 -9.84
C ALA A 540 7.06 23.54 -9.11
N SER A 541 7.20 24.80 -9.53
CA SER A 541 6.46 25.92 -8.95
C SER A 541 4.95 25.85 -9.17
N GLN A 542 4.46 25.03 -10.11
CA GLN A 542 3.04 24.85 -10.44
C GLN A 542 2.42 23.59 -9.84
N VAL A 543 3.06 23.00 -8.82
CA VAL A 543 2.68 21.71 -8.23
C VAL A 543 1.21 21.61 -7.83
N VAL A 544 0.61 22.67 -7.26
CA VAL A 544 -0.78 22.68 -6.79
C VAL A 544 -1.76 22.53 -7.96
N ARG A 545 -1.52 23.24 -9.09
CA ARG A 545 -2.33 23.12 -10.31
C ARG A 545 -2.25 21.71 -10.89
N ILE A 546 -1.03 21.18 -10.97
CA ILE A 546 -0.75 19.85 -11.50
C ILE A 546 -1.42 18.76 -10.65
N GLN A 547 -1.34 18.83 -9.32
CA GLN A 547 -1.98 17.87 -8.43
C GLN A 547 -3.51 17.95 -8.48
N GLY A 548 -4.08 19.16 -8.61
CA GLY A 548 -5.53 19.33 -8.84
C GLY A 548 -6.00 18.60 -10.10
N THR A 549 -5.26 18.79 -11.19
CA THR A 549 -5.52 18.11 -12.47
C THR A 549 -5.35 16.60 -12.37
N ALA A 550 -4.29 16.13 -11.73
CA ALA A 550 -4.04 14.70 -11.54
C ALA A 550 -5.18 14.00 -10.79
N LYS A 551 -5.66 14.60 -9.69
CA LYS A 551 -6.82 14.10 -8.93
C LYS A 551 -8.09 14.08 -9.74
N ALA A 552 -8.37 15.13 -10.54
CA ALA A 552 -9.51 15.15 -11.43
C ALA A 552 -9.45 14.01 -12.47
N VAL A 553 -8.31 13.83 -13.12
CA VAL A 553 -8.09 12.73 -14.10
C VAL A 553 -8.26 11.36 -13.44
N ALA A 554 -7.73 11.15 -12.22
CA ALA A 554 -7.88 9.91 -11.47
C ALA A 554 -9.35 9.58 -11.16
N MET A 555 -10.14 10.58 -10.74
CA MET A 555 -11.56 10.43 -10.46
C MET A 555 -12.35 10.09 -11.73
N ILE A 556 -12.09 10.80 -12.80
CA ILE A 556 -12.73 10.59 -14.11
C ILE A 556 -12.47 9.17 -14.62
N ASP A 557 -11.24 8.69 -14.54
CA ASP A 557 -10.86 7.34 -14.96
C ASP A 557 -11.49 6.26 -14.08
N ALA A 558 -11.58 6.48 -12.77
CA ALA A 558 -12.26 5.58 -11.85
C ALA A 558 -13.76 5.46 -12.18
N TYR A 559 -14.45 6.58 -12.45
CA TYR A 559 -15.87 6.58 -12.87
C TYR A 559 -16.06 5.90 -14.23
N ALA A 560 -15.18 6.16 -15.19
CA ALA A 560 -15.19 5.50 -16.49
C ALA A 560 -15.03 3.99 -16.36
N SER A 561 -14.13 3.54 -15.51
CA SER A 561 -13.92 2.12 -15.19
C SER A 561 -15.20 1.47 -14.64
N LEU A 562 -15.82 2.08 -13.63
CA LEU A 562 -17.05 1.57 -13.02
C LEU A 562 -18.23 1.56 -14.01
N SER A 563 -18.35 2.56 -14.88
CA SER A 563 -19.37 2.61 -15.92
C SER A 563 -19.18 1.51 -16.98
N VAL A 564 -17.94 1.25 -17.40
CA VAL A 564 -17.63 0.14 -18.33
C VAL A 564 -18.02 -1.19 -17.73
N VAL A 565 -17.64 -1.43 -16.46
CA VAL A 565 -17.95 -2.67 -15.75
C VAL A 565 -19.46 -2.86 -15.60
N ALA A 566 -20.19 -1.79 -15.24
CA ALA A 566 -21.64 -1.80 -15.13
C ALA A 566 -22.31 -2.21 -16.43
N THR A 567 -21.90 -1.60 -17.54
CA THR A 567 -22.45 -1.90 -18.87
C THR A 567 -22.10 -3.33 -19.32
N GLN A 568 -20.84 -3.74 -19.20
CA GLN A 568 -20.37 -5.05 -19.67
C GLN A 568 -20.97 -6.23 -18.89
N ASN A 569 -21.32 -6.01 -17.60
CA ASN A 569 -21.79 -7.08 -16.73
C ASN A 569 -23.27 -6.98 -16.37
N ASN A 570 -24.00 -6.05 -17.01
CA ASN A 570 -25.41 -5.78 -16.72
C ASN A 570 -25.64 -5.55 -15.20
N TYR A 571 -24.85 -4.65 -14.62
CA TYR A 571 -25.03 -4.19 -13.23
C TYR A 571 -26.04 -3.06 -13.19
N VAL A 572 -26.83 -3.01 -12.14
CA VAL A 572 -27.89 -2.02 -11.96
C VAL A 572 -27.52 -0.97 -10.91
N ARG A 573 -28.04 0.23 -11.06
CA ARG A 573 -27.90 1.30 -10.08
C ARG A 573 -28.68 0.95 -8.82
N PRO A 574 -28.02 0.77 -7.64
CA PRO A 574 -28.71 0.49 -6.40
C PRO A 574 -29.37 1.77 -5.84
N LYS A 575 -30.55 1.63 -5.24
CA LYS A 575 -31.18 2.69 -4.44
C LYS A 575 -30.56 2.67 -3.04
N ILE A 576 -30.19 3.84 -2.54
CA ILE A 576 -29.64 3.99 -1.18
C ILE A 576 -30.73 4.51 -0.27
N ASN A 577 -30.95 3.85 0.87
CA ASN A 577 -32.01 4.18 1.82
C ASN A 577 -31.51 4.33 3.26
N ASP A 578 -32.28 5.06 4.05
CA ASP A 578 -32.05 5.29 5.48
C ASP A 578 -33.00 4.45 6.37
N LYS A 579 -33.72 3.49 5.76
CA LYS A 579 -34.77 2.69 6.43
C LYS A 579 -34.21 1.41 7.07
N GLY A 580 -32.94 1.15 7.00
CA GLY A 580 -32.31 -0.06 7.53
C GLY A 580 -32.65 -1.34 6.75
N VAL A 581 -33.07 -1.22 5.48
CA VAL A 581 -33.46 -2.34 4.62
C VAL A 581 -32.39 -2.66 3.60
N ILE A 582 -32.03 -3.93 3.47
CA ILE A 582 -31.25 -4.52 2.36
C ILE A 582 -32.20 -5.43 1.58
N ASP A 583 -32.61 -5.03 0.39
CA ASP A 583 -33.47 -5.81 -0.52
C ASP A 583 -32.77 -5.93 -1.88
N ILE A 584 -32.27 -7.12 -2.18
CA ILE A 584 -31.56 -7.45 -3.40
C ILE A 584 -32.33 -8.51 -4.15
N LYS A 585 -32.70 -8.25 -5.41
CA LYS A 585 -33.35 -9.22 -6.29
C LYS A 585 -32.38 -9.79 -7.29
N ASN A 586 -32.36 -11.10 -7.39
CA ASN A 586 -31.49 -11.87 -8.28
C ASN A 586 -30.03 -11.40 -8.20
N GLY A 587 -29.50 -11.24 -6.96
CA GLY A 587 -28.11 -10.90 -6.73
C GLY A 587 -27.16 -11.98 -7.27
N ARG A 588 -26.02 -11.55 -7.80
CA ARG A 588 -24.98 -12.42 -8.34
C ARG A 588 -23.64 -12.11 -7.65
N HIS A 589 -22.76 -13.10 -7.55
CA HIS A 589 -21.44 -12.87 -6.97
C HIS A 589 -20.49 -12.30 -8.03
N PRO A 590 -20.00 -11.05 -7.89
CA PRO A 590 -19.29 -10.34 -8.95
C PRO A 590 -18.03 -11.06 -9.45
N VAL A 591 -17.33 -11.75 -8.57
CA VAL A 591 -16.09 -12.47 -8.91
C VAL A 591 -16.41 -13.86 -9.46
N VAL A 592 -17.28 -14.63 -8.77
CA VAL A 592 -17.56 -16.02 -9.15
C VAL A 592 -18.24 -16.09 -10.51
N GLU A 593 -19.17 -15.18 -10.83
CA GLU A 593 -19.82 -15.13 -12.16
C GLU A 593 -18.82 -14.93 -13.31
N LYS A 594 -17.69 -14.25 -13.04
CA LYS A 594 -16.61 -14.03 -14.00
C LYS A 594 -15.64 -15.21 -14.12
N MET A 595 -15.52 -16.00 -13.06
CA MET A 595 -14.60 -17.14 -13.01
C MET A 595 -15.23 -18.42 -13.58
N ILE A 596 -16.56 -18.52 -13.59
CA ILE A 596 -17.29 -19.66 -14.15
C ILE A 596 -17.30 -19.49 -15.67
N SER A 597 -16.65 -20.43 -16.39
CA SER A 597 -16.55 -20.40 -17.86
C SER A 597 -17.64 -21.19 -18.59
N ASN A 598 -18.25 -22.20 -17.95
CA ASN A 598 -19.11 -23.16 -18.62
C ASN A 598 -20.54 -23.24 -18.07
N ASP A 599 -20.82 -22.62 -16.91
CA ASP A 599 -22.14 -22.67 -16.27
C ASP A 599 -22.68 -21.24 -16.05
N MET A 600 -24.00 -21.08 -16.00
CA MET A 600 -24.63 -19.83 -15.59
C MET A 600 -24.63 -19.72 -14.08
N PHE A 601 -24.27 -18.55 -13.54
CA PHE A 601 -24.37 -18.28 -12.12
C PHE A 601 -25.85 -18.26 -11.68
N ILE A 602 -26.18 -18.96 -10.60
CA ILE A 602 -27.53 -18.98 -10.04
C ILE A 602 -27.73 -17.79 -9.12
N ALA A 603 -28.51 -16.83 -9.56
CA ALA A 603 -28.80 -15.62 -8.82
C ALA A 603 -29.72 -15.89 -7.62
N ASN A 604 -29.57 -15.12 -6.54
CA ASN A 604 -30.35 -15.28 -5.30
C ASN A 604 -30.88 -13.93 -4.79
N ASP A 605 -32.06 -13.98 -4.19
CA ASP A 605 -32.64 -12.84 -3.49
C ASP A 605 -32.07 -12.74 -2.07
N THR A 606 -31.93 -11.51 -1.57
CA THR A 606 -31.58 -11.24 -0.18
C THR A 606 -32.48 -10.15 0.36
N TYR A 607 -33.12 -10.42 1.50
CA TYR A 607 -33.89 -9.44 2.22
C TYR A 607 -33.50 -9.44 3.69
N LEU A 608 -33.03 -8.30 4.22
CA LEU A 608 -32.73 -8.08 5.62
C LEU A 608 -33.30 -6.72 6.04
N ASP A 609 -33.87 -6.65 7.25
CA ASP A 609 -34.37 -5.41 7.84
C ASP A 609 -34.01 -5.32 9.34
N ASN A 610 -34.36 -4.21 9.98
CA ASN A 610 -34.06 -4.02 11.39
C ASN A 610 -35.16 -4.64 12.30
N ASN A 611 -36.25 -5.21 11.73
CA ASN A 611 -37.44 -5.63 12.46
C ASN A 611 -37.73 -7.12 12.29
N SER A 612 -38.27 -7.48 11.11
CA SER A 612 -38.87 -8.80 10.88
C SER A 612 -37.90 -9.85 10.38
N ASN A 613 -36.85 -9.43 9.75
CA ASN A 613 -35.79 -10.31 9.15
C ASN A 613 -34.37 -9.76 9.38
N ARG A 614 -34.01 -9.67 10.64
CA ARG A 614 -32.71 -9.16 11.07
C ARG A 614 -31.61 -10.21 10.97
N VAL A 615 -31.91 -11.44 11.40
CA VAL A 615 -31.00 -12.57 11.36
C VAL A 615 -31.58 -13.66 10.47
N ALA A 616 -30.84 -14.00 9.41
CA ALA A 616 -31.17 -15.10 8.52
C ALA A 616 -30.27 -16.30 8.85
N ILE A 617 -30.83 -17.34 9.43
CA ILE A 617 -30.15 -18.61 9.69
C ILE A 617 -30.23 -19.45 8.42
N ILE A 618 -29.08 -19.82 7.84
CA ILE A 618 -28.98 -20.51 6.56
C ILE A 618 -28.44 -21.92 6.78
N THR A 619 -29.28 -22.92 6.56
CA THR A 619 -28.92 -24.33 6.72
C THR A 619 -28.67 -24.99 5.36
N GLY A 620 -27.97 -26.10 5.37
CA GLY A 620 -27.68 -26.91 4.17
C GLY A 620 -26.23 -27.36 4.08
N PRO A 621 -25.87 -28.21 3.11
CA PRO A 621 -24.51 -28.75 2.96
C PRO A 621 -23.49 -27.70 2.50
N ASN A 622 -22.21 -27.91 2.85
CA ASN A 622 -21.15 -26.92 2.64
C ASN A 622 -20.86 -26.63 1.16
N MET A 623 -20.95 -27.62 0.29
CA MET A 623 -20.70 -27.44 -1.15
C MET A 623 -21.87 -26.82 -1.93
N ALA A 624 -22.95 -26.53 -1.28
CA ALA A 624 -24.17 -26.05 -1.93
C ALA A 624 -24.20 -24.54 -2.23
N GLY A 625 -23.21 -23.76 -1.72
CA GLY A 625 -23.05 -22.35 -2.07
C GLY A 625 -23.47 -21.35 -0.97
N LYS A 626 -23.65 -21.77 0.30
CA LYS A 626 -23.99 -20.88 1.44
C LYS A 626 -23.00 -19.73 1.58
N SER A 627 -21.72 -20.03 1.72
CA SER A 627 -20.63 -19.05 1.89
C SER A 627 -20.53 -18.10 0.69
N THR A 628 -20.74 -18.61 -0.54
CA THR A 628 -20.78 -17.77 -1.75
C THR A 628 -21.93 -16.77 -1.72
N TYR A 629 -23.14 -17.21 -1.30
CA TYR A 629 -24.31 -16.34 -1.16
C TYR A 629 -24.10 -15.25 -0.12
N MET A 630 -23.52 -15.58 1.03
CA MET A 630 -23.27 -14.59 2.07
C MET A 630 -22.22 -13.56 1.66
N ARG A 631 -21.11 -14.02 1.07
CA ARG A 631 -20.08 -13.12 0.50
C ARG A 631 -20.65 -12.24 -0.61
N GLN A 632 -21.47 -12.79 -1.50
CA GLN A 632 -22.19 -12.05 -2.54
C GLN A 632 -22.95 -10.86 -1.94
N THR A 633 -23.72 -11.09 -0.87
CA THR A 633 -24.50 -10.05 -0.21
C THR A 633 -23.60 -8.94 0.36
N ALA A 634 -22.51 -9.31 1.05
CA ALA A 634 -21.54 -8.34 1.56
C ALA A 634 -20.87 -7.53 0.44
N LEU A 635 -20.46 -8.19 -0.64
CA LEU A 635 -19.84 -7.51 -1.78
C LEU A 635 -20.82 -6.56 -2.50
N ILE A 636 -22.10 -6.93 -2.63
CA ILE A 636 -23.12 -6.05 -3.22
C ILE A 636 -23.33 -4.81 -2.35
N VAL A 637 -23.42 -4.97 -1.02
CA VAL A 637 -23.55 -3.84 -0.08
C VAL A 637 -22.30 -2.95 -0.15
N LEU A 638 -21.10 -3.54 -0.16
CA LEU A 638 -19.85 -2.81 -0.29
C LEU A 638 -19.77 -2.04 -1.61
N MET A 639 -20.09 -2.68 -2.74
CA MET A 639 -20.13 -2.04 -4.06
C MET A 639 -21.10 -0.86 -4.09
N ALA A 640 -22.29 -1.00 -3.50
CA ALA A 640 -23.26 0.09 -3.40
C ALA A 640 -22.70 1.29 -2.64
N GLN A 641 -22.00 1.07 -1.52
CA GLN A 641 -21.38 2.14 -0.73
C GLN A 641 -20.07 2.67 -1.31
N THR A 642 -19.43 1.93 -2.20
CA THR A 642 -18.34 2.46 -3.05
C THR A 642 -18.87 3.48 -4.07
N GLY A 643 -20.19 3.50 -4.32
CA GLY A 643 -20.85 4.28 -5.34
C GLY A 643 -20.99 3.55 -6.67
N SER A 644 -20.59 2.27 -6.74
CA SER A 644 -20.68 1.43 -7.95
C SER A 644 -22.11 0.92 -8.18
N PHE A 645 -22.38 0.51 -9.42
CA PHE A 645 -23.53 -0.31 -9.75
C PHE A 645 -23.26 -1.75 -9.30
N VAL A 646 -24.32 -2.53 -9.10
CA VAL A 646 -24.26 -3.83 -8.41
C VAL A 646 -24.80 -4.97 -9.29
N PRO A 647 -24.27 -6.19 -9.15
CA PRO A 647 -24.70 -7.39 -9.88
C PRO A 647 -26.05 -7.92 -9.35
N ALA A 648 -27.15 -7.31 -9.77
CA ALA A 648 -28.51 -7.68 -9.39
C ALA A 648 -29.49 -7.22 -10.48
N ASP A 649 -30.77 -7.67 -10.39
CA ASP A 649 -31.85 -7.11 -11.22
C ASP A 649 -32.40 -5.82 -10.60
N SER A 650 -32.42 -5.74 -9.27
CA SER A 650 -32.67 -4.52 -8.52
C SER A 650 -32.08 -4.62 -7.13
N ALA A 651 -31.67 -3.49 -6.57
CA ALA A 651 -31.13 -3.42 -5.22
C ALA A 651 -31.60 -2.15 -4.51
N ASN A 652 -32.03 -2.29 -3.25
CA ASN A 652 -32.37 -1.20 -2.35
C ASN A 652 -31.61 -1.44 -1.04
N ILE A 653 -30.58 -0.65 -0.79
CA ILE A 653 -29.55 -0.95 0.21
C ILE A 653 -29.48 0.20 1.21
N CYS A 654 -29.56 -0.13 2.50
CA CYS A 654 -29.32 0.83 3.56
C CYS A 654 -27.82 1.03 3.78
N ILE A 655 -27.48 2.19 4.33
CA ILE A 655 -26.12 2.46 4.74
C ILE A 655 -25.74 1.56 5.91
N VAL A 656 -24.58 0.94 5.78
CA VAL A 656 -23.96 0.05 6.77
C VAL A 656 -22.68 0.73 7.25
N ASP A 657 -22.50 0.79 8.57
CA ASP A 657 -21.32 1.42 9.16
C ASP A 657 -20.08 0.50 9.16
N ARG A 658 -20.33 -0.82 9.30
CA ARG A 658 -19.31 -1.86 9.35
C ARG A 658 -19.76 -3.14 8.66
N ILE A 659 -18.83 -3.81 7.98
CA ILE A 659 -19.02 -5.17 7.51
C ILE A 659 -18.07 -6.09 8.26
N PHE A 660 -18.62 -7.08 8.94
CA PHE A 660 -17.86 -8.13 9.59
C PHE A 660 -18.10 -9.47 8.91
N THR A 661 -17.02 -10.20 8.67
CA THR A 661 -17.13 -11.56 8.11
C THR A 661 -16.28 -12.53 8.90
N ARG A 662 -16.86 -13.64 9.27
CA ARG A 662 -16.17 -14.83 9.75
C ARG A 662 -16.51 -15.97 8.80
N VAL A 663 -15.59 -16.35 7.92
CA VAL A 663 -15.79 -17.37 6.88
C VAL A 663 -14.60 -18.31 6.85
N GLY A 664 -14.84 -19.61 7.08
CA GLY A 664 -13.84 -20.68 6.97
C GLY A 664 -12.64 -20.56 7.91
N ALA A 665 -12.08 -21.70 8.35
CA ALA A 665 -10.80 -21.70 9.07
C ALA A 665 -9.65 -21.64 8.06
N SER A 666 -8.81 -20.64 8.14
CA SER A 666 -7.43 -20.75 7.64
C SER A 666 -6.55 -21.14 8.82
N ASP A 667 -5.88 -22.26 8.75
CA ASP A 667 -4.87 -22.64 9.73
C ASP A 667 -3.78 -21.58 9.74
N ASP A 668 -3.69 -20.82 10.84
CA ASP A 668 -2.58 -19.89 11.06
C ASP A 668 -1.50 -20.62 11.88
N LEU A 669 -0.80 -21.51 11.21
CA LEU A 669 0.31 -22.28 11.81
C LEU A 669 1.41 -21.37 12.36
N ALA A 670 1.54 -20.15 11.84
CA ALA A 670 2.58 -19.22 12.24
C ALA A 670 2.32 -18.59 13.62
N SER A 671 1.05 -18.47 14.04
CA SER A 671 0.69 -17.90 15.35
C SER A 671 0.65 -18.93 16.49
N GLY A 672 0.77 -20.23 16.20
CA GLY A 672 0.68 -21.30 17.19
C GLY A 672 -0.67 -21.41 17.89
N GLN A 673 -1.70 -20.69 17.42
CA GLN A 673 -3.04 -20.71 18.00
C GLN A 673 -3.88 -21.82 17.36
N SER A 674 -4.74 -22.48 18.16
CA SER A 674 -5.70 -23.43 17.59
C SER A 674 -6.72 -22.70 16.70
N THR A 675 -7.22 -23.37 15.64
CA THR A 675 -8.26 -22.86 14.75
C THR A 675 -9.49 -22.38 15.51
N PHE A 676 -9.87 -23.06 16.59
CA PHE A 676 -10.96 -22.67 17.46
C PHE A 676 -10.69 -21.37 18.24
N MET A 677 -9.45 -21.16 18.72
CA MET A 677 -9.08 -19.92 19.40
C MET A 677 -9.11 -18.71 18.44
N VAL A 678 -8.62 -18.89 17.21
CA VAL A 678 -8.69 -17.85 16.18
C VAL A 678 -10.15 -17.52 15.88
N GLU A 679 -11.02 -18.53 15.70
CA GLU A 679 -12.45 -18.36 15.51
C GLU A 679 -13.09 -17.56 16.64
N MET A 680 -12.83 -17.95 17.89
CA MET A 680 -13.44 -17.25 19.04
C MET A 680 -12.93 -15.82 19.19
N THR A 681 -11.69 -15.56 18.85
CA THR A 681 -11.12 -14.19 18.86
C THR A 681 -11.80 -13.32 17.80
N GLU A 682 -12.01 -13.84 16.59
CA GLU A 682 -12.73 -13.11 15.52
C GLU A 682 -14.20 -12.85 15.93
N VAL A 683 -14.90 -13.85 16.47
CA VAL A 683 -16.28 -13.69 16.96
C VAL A 683 -16.34 -12.66 18.10
N ALA A 684 -15.41 -12.71 19.05
CA ALA A 684 -15.33 -11.74 20.14
C ALA A 684 -15.10 -10.31 19.62
N ASN A 685 -14.23 -10.14 18.62
CA ASN A 685 -14.02 -8.86 17.96
C ASN A 685 -15.30 -8.33 17.31
N ILE A 686 -16.03 -9.18 16.60
CA ILE A 686 -17.33 -8.84 15.97
C ILE A 686 -18.34 -8.39 17.03
N LEU A 687 -18.56 -9.19 18.08
CA LEU A 687 -19.57 -8.91 19.10
C LEU A 687 -19.28 -7.65 19.92
N ARG A 688 -18.01 -7.27 20.07
CA ARG A 688 -17.60 -6.04 20.79
C ARG A 688 -17.73 -4.78 19.94
N ASN A 689 -17.47 -4.87 18.64
CA ASN A 689 -17.32 -3.71 17.76
C ASN A 689 -18.51 -3.49 16.81
N ALA A 690 -19.39 -4.46 16.64
CA ALA A 690 -20.58 -4.32 15.80
C ALA A 690 -21.60 -3.38 16.43
N THR A 691 -22.36 -2.71 15.57
CA THR A 691 -23.49 -1.83 15.92
C THR A 691 -24.78 -2.35 15.30
N SER A 692 -25.90 -1.75 15.64
CA SER A 692 -27.20 -2.08 15.00
C SER A 692 -27.25 -1.79 13.50
N ASN A 693 -26.33 -0.94 12.99
CA ASN A 693 -26.22 -0.61 11.58
C ASN A 693 -25.21 -1.49 10.84
N SER A 694 -24.53 -2.40 11.54
CA SER A 694 -23.53 -3.30 10.92
C SER A 694 -24.18 -4.44 10.14
N LEU A 695 -23.45 -4.96 9.17
CA LEU A 695 -23.76 -6.21 8.47
C LEU A 695 -22.76 -7.29 8.92
N ILE A 696 -23.29 -8.37 9.48
CA ILE A 696 -22.47 -9.46 10.03
C ILE A 696 -22.68 -10.72 9.19
N ILE A 697 -21.59 -11.39 8.84
CA ILE A 697 -21.59 -12.65 8.13
C ILE A 697 -20.81 -13.68 8.93
N LEU A 698 -21.52 -14.70 9.41
CA LEU A 698 -20.97 -15.77 10.24
C LEU A 698 -21.17 -17.12 9.53
N ASP A 699 -20.08 -17.80 9.26
CA ASP A 699 -20.08 -19.09 8.58
C ASP A 699 -19.52 -20.18 9.49
N GLU A 700 -20.36 -21.14 9.86
CA GLU A 700 -20.02 -22.35 10.61
C GLU A 700 -19.36 -22.10 11.97
N ILE A 701 -19.92 -21.21 12.77
CA ILE A 701 -19.43 -20.94 14.13
C ILE A 701 -19.61 -22.17 15.04
N GLY A 702 -18.60 -22.47 15.86
CA GLY A 702 -18.58 -23.56 16.84
C GLY A 702 -18.12 -24.91 16.27
N ARG A 703 -17.60 -24.95 15.04
CA ARG A 703 -17.18 -26.23 14.41
C ARG A 703 -15.86 -26.79 14.97
N GLY A 704 -15.03 -25.94 15.57
CA GLY A 704 -13.69 -26.30 16.07
C GLY A 704 -13.64 -26.98 17.43
N THR A 705 -14.82 -27.29 18.06
CA THR A 705 -14.93 -27.93 19.37
C THR A 705 -15.96 -29.06 19.40
N SER A 706 -16.30 -29.57 20.61
CA SER A 706 -17.35 -30.62 20.74
C SER A 706 -18.70 -30.09 20.24
N THR A 707 -19.53 -31.00 19.71
CA THR A 707 -20.83 -30.64 19.10
C THR A 707 -21.70 -29.83 20.06
N PHE A 708 -21.76 -30.21 21.33
CA PHE A 708 -22.60 -29.53 22.33
C PHE A 708 -22.08 -28.15 22.70
N ASP A 709 -20.76 -28.01 22.91
CA ASP A 709 -20.14 -26.71 23.17
C ASP A 709 -20.28 -25.78 21.97
N GLY A 710 -20.02 -26.28 20.75
CA GLY A 710 -20.15 -25.52 19.53
C GLY A 710 -21.58 -25.02 19.28
N LEU A 711 -22.59 -25.91 19.45
CA LEU A 711 -24.00 -25.56 19.37
C LEU A 711 -24.37 -24.50 20.41
N SER A 712 -23.96 -24.68 21.67
CA SER A 712 -24.27 -23.74 22.74
C SER A 712 -23.70 -22.35 22.50
N ILE A 713 -22.44 -22.26 21.99
CA ILE A 713 -21.82 -21.00 21.63
C ILE A 713 -22.55 -20.36 20.44
N ALA A 714 -22.82 -21.12 19.37
CA ALA A 714 -23.52 -20.62 18.20
C ALA A 714 -24.91 -20.08 18.55
N TRP A 715 -25.64 -20.80 19.42
CA TRP A 715 -26.93 -20.40 19.92
C TRP A 715 -26.86 -19.07 20.67
N ALA A 716 -25.98 -18.96 21.66
CA ALA A 716 -25.78 -17.76 22.45
C ALA A 716 -25.33 -16.55 21.59
N VAL A 717 -24.51 -16.76 20.55
CA VAL A 717 -24.11 -15.73 19.61
C VAL A 717 -25.34 -15.21 18.84
N VAL A 718 -26.19 -16.10 18.34
CA VAL A 718 -27.42 -15.69 17.61
C VAL A 718 -28.35 -14.92 18.54
N GLU A 719 -28.58 -15.39 19.79
CA GLU A 719 -29.39 -14.66 20.77
C GLU A 719 -28.83 -13.27 21.08
N HIS A 720 -27.51 -13.14 21.24
CA HIS A 720 -26.86 -11.86 21.50
C HIS A 720 -27.06 -10.89 20.34
N ILE A 721 -26.86 -11.35 19.10
CA ILE A 721 -26.99 -10.52 17.91
C ILE A 721 -28.44 -10.13 17.63
N ALA A 722 -29.37 -11.08 17.79
CA ALA A 722 -30.82 -10.85 17.57
C ALA A 722 -31.43 -9.86 18.55
N ASN A 723 -30.88 -9.74 19.76
CA ASN A 723 -31.39 -8.86 20.80
C ASN A 723 -31.13 -7.39 20.46
N THR A 724 -32.21 -6.64 20.17
CA THR A 724 -32.14 -5.20 19.82
C THR A 724 -31.69 -4.30 20.95
N LYS A 725 -31.74 -4.78 22.20
CA LYS A 725 -31.26 -4.02 23.36
C LYS A 725 -29.76 -4.17 23.57
N ILE A 726 -29.17 -5.22 22.98
CA ILE A 726 -27.73 -5.50 23.07
C ILE A 726 -27.05 -5.08 21.77
N LEU A 727 -27.43 -5.65 20.62
CA LEU A 727 -26.81 -5.39 19.35
C LEU A 727 -27.83 -5.09 18.23
N GLY A 728 -28.64 -6.04 17.84
CA GLY A 728 -29.67 -5.84 16.82
C GLY A 728 -29.17 -5.68 15.39
N ALA A 729 -27.99 -6.24 15.06
CA ALA A 729 -27.34 -6.11 13.75
C ALA A 729 -27.94 -7.02 12.68
N LYS A 730 -27.92 -6.59 11.42
CA LYS A 730 -28.30 -7.41 10.27
C LYS A 730 -27.28 -8.53 10.06
N THR A 731 -27.75 -9.79 10.05
CA THR A 731 -26.83 -10.94 10.08
C THR A 731 -27.26 -12.05 9.12
N LEU A 732 -26.31 -12.57 8.37
CA LEU A 732 -26.41 -13.84 7.67
C LEU A 732 -25.57 -14.87 8.44
N PHE A 733 -26.25 -15.91 8.94
CA PHE A 733 -25.64 -16.94 9.79
C PHE A 733 -25.75 -18.31 9.13
N ALA A 734 -24.68 -18.82 8.52
CA ALA A 734 -24.69 -20.16 7.97
C ALA A 734 -24.23 -21.18 9.01
N THR A 735 -24.95 -22.27 9.09
CA THR A 735 -24.70 -23.33 10.06
C THR A 735 -25.05 -24.71 9.51
N HIS A 736 -24.46 -25.74 10.11
CA HIS A 736 -24.85 -27.13 9.96
C HIS A 736 -25.60 -27.67 11.19
N TYR A 737 -25.75 -26.83 12.23
CA TYR A 737 -26.57 -27.15 13.39
C TYR A 737 -28.06 -26.91 13.06
N HIS A 738 -28.83 -28.00 12.84
CA HIS A 738 -30.26 -27.92 12.52
C HIS A 738 -31.05 -27.41 13.70
N GLU A 739 -30.56 -27.62 14.90
CA GLU A 739 -31.20 -27.18 16.17
C GLU A 739 -31.36 -25.65 16.24
N LEU A 740 -30.48 -24.87 15.59
CA LEU A 740 -30.61 -23.42 15.53
C LEU A 740 -31.86 -22.95 14.78
N THR A 741 -32.46 -23.81 13.95
CA THR A 741 -33.73 -23.47 13.28
C THR A 741 -34.90 -23.29 14.22
N GLU A 742 -34.85 -23.84 15.45
CA GLU A 742 -35.87 -23.66 16.51
C GLU A 742 -35.90 -22.21 17.06
N LEU A 743 -34.92 -21.38 16.72
CA LEU A 743 -34.90 -19.95 17.09
C LEU A 743 -35.92 -19.13 16.29
N GLU A 744 -36.33 -19.58 15.09
CA GLU A 744 -37.43 -18.95 14.36
C GLU A 744 -38.72 -19.09 15.17
N GLY A 745 -39.47 -17.97 15.32
CA GLY A 745 -40.66 -17.92 16.15
C GLY A 745 -40.40 -17.88 17.67
N THR A 746 -39.19 -18.07 18.13
CA THR A 746 -38.76 -17.89 19.51
C THR A 746 -38.12 -16.51 19.71
N LEU A 747 -37.29 -16.07 18.80
CA LEU A 747 -36.62 -14.76 18.79
C LEU A 747 -37.23 -13.88 17.70
N ASP A 748 -37.55 -12.64 18.04
CA ASP A 748 -38.06 -11.67 17.07
C ASP A 748 -36.97 -11.29 16.04
N GLY A 749 -37.35 -11.31 14.76
CA GLY A 749 -36.45 -10.93 13.67
C GLY A 749 -35.49 -12.04 13.22
N VAL A 750 -35.63 -13.27 13.71
CA VAL A 750 -34.88 -14.45 13.25
C VAL A 750 -35.75 -15.24 12.28
N ASN A 751 -35.19 -15.57 11.09
CA ASN A 751 -35.86 -16.37 10.09
C ASN A 751 -34.93 -17.44 9.53
N ASN A 752 -35.52 -18.60 9.19
CA ASN A 752 -34.78 -19.72 8.62
C ASN A 752 -34.79 -19.70 7.09
N TYR A 753 -33.65 -20.04 6.52
CA TYR A 753 -33.44 -20.25 5.09
C TYR A 753 -32.66 -21.53 4.87
N CYS A 754 -32.86 -22.15 3.73
CA CYS A 754 -32.08 -23.33 3.33
C CYS A 754 -31.74 -23.27 1.85
N ILE A 755 -30.73 -24.06 1.46
CA ILE A 755 -30.44 -24.26 0.06
C ILE A 755 -31.38 -25.30 -0.52
N ALA A 756 -32.04 -24.94 -1.62
CA ALA A 756 -32.91 -25.85 -2.34
C ALA A 756 -32.10 -27.03 -2.92
N VAL A 757 -32.56 -28.25 -2.64
CA VAL A 757 -31.99 -29.49 -3.09
C VAL A 757 -33.08 -30.25 -3.85
N LYS A 758 -32.71 -30.83 -4.99
CA LYS A 758 -33.59 -31.74 -5.73
C LYS A 758 -33.05 -33.17 -5.58
N GLU A 759 -33.84 -34.02 -4.95
CA GLU A 759 -33.57 -35.43 -4.80
C GLU A 759 -33.91 -36.14 -6.13
N CYS A 760 -32.97 -36.89 -6.71
CA CYS A 760 -33.09 -37.65 -7.93
C CYS A 760 -32.77 -39.14 -7.64
N GLY A 761 -33.67 -39.83 -6.95
CA GLY A 761 -33.41 -41.18 -6.42
C GLY A 761 -32.37 -41.13 -5.27
N ASP A 762 -31.26 -41.89 -5.42
CA ASP A 762 -30.15 -41.90 -4.46
C ASP A 762 -29.16 -40.78 -4.66
N ASP A 763 -29.34 -39.92 -5.67
CA ASP A 763 -28.50 -38.80 -5.98
C ASP A 763 -29.19 -37.48 -5.65
N ILE A 764 -28.37 -36.46 -5.36
CA ILE A 764 -28.84 -35.11 -5.07
C ILE A 764 -28.27 -34.10 -6.05
N VAL A 765 -29.08 -33.13 -6.43
CA VAL A 765 -28.66 -31.98 -7.22
C VAL A 765 -28.88 -30.72 -6.38
N PHE A 766 -27.78 -29.98 -6.09
CA PHE A 766 -27.86 -28.70 -5.41
C PHE A 766 -28.31 -27.64 -6.42
N LEU A 767 -29.49 -27.07 -6.18
CA LEU A 767 -30.04 -26.01 -7.03
C LEU A 767 -29.37 -24.65 -6.78
N ARG A 768 -28.51 -24.53 -5.77
CA ARG A 768 -27.82 -23.30 -5.39
C ARG A 768 -28.74 -22.08 -5.18
N LYS A 769 -30.02 -22.34 -4.93
CA LYS A 769 -31.07 -21.34 -4.67
C LYS A 769 -31.40 -21.33 -3.19
N ILE A 770 -31.37 -20.15 -2.58
CA ILE A 770 -31.78 -19.94 -1.18
C ILE A 770 -33.30 -19.78 -1.15
N ILE A 771 -33.96 -20.55 -0.30
CA ILE A 771 -35.40 -20.52 -0.09
C ILE A 771 -35.71 -20.37 1.40
N LYS A 772 -36.88 -19.83 1.73
CA LYS A 772 -37.36 -19.70 3.13
C LYS A 772 -37.70 -21.09 3.69
N GLY A 773 -37.29 -21.36 4.92
CA GLY A 773 -37.52 -22.60 5.67
C GLY A 773 -36.23 -23.25 6.16
N GLY A 774 -36.29 -24.19 7.07
CA GLY A 774 -35.17 -24.99 7.54
C GLY A 774 -34.92 -26.23 6.67
N ALA A 775 -33.69 -26.72 6.60
CA ALA A 775 -33.39 -28.00 5.98
C ALA A 775 -33.78 -29.13 6.95
N GLU A 776 -34.62 -30.03 6.52
CA GLU A 776 -35.12 -31.14 7.36
C GLU A 776 -34.14 -32.32 7.44
N LYS A 777 -33.22 -32.45 6.51
CA LYS A 777 -32.25 -33.54 6.37
C LYS A 777 -30.82 -33.10 6.25
N SER A 778 -29.92 -33.89 6.80
CA SER A 778 -28.49 -33.77 6.56
C SER A 778 -28.10 -34.50 5.27
N TYR A 779 -27.30 -33.89 4.43
CA TYR A 779 -26.82 -34.44 3.14
C TYR A 779 -25.33 -34.80 3.15
N GLY A 780 -24.70 -34.95 4.31
CA GLY A 780 -23.27 -35.24 4.42
C GLY A 780 -22.82 -36.50 3.73
N ILE A 781 -23.62 -37.60 3.79
CA ILE A 781 -23.30 -38.88 3.14
C ILE A 781 -23.40 -38.75 1.63
N GLN A 782 -24.37 -38.02 1.11
CA GLN A 782 -24.54 -37.78 -0.33
C GLN A 782 -23.37 -36.95 -0.88
N VAL A 783 -22.92 -35.96 -0.12
CA VAL A 783 -21.69 -35.17 -0.46
C VAL A 783 -20.47 -36.05 -0.45
N ALA A 784 -20.31 -36.96 0.51
CA ALA A 784 -19.21 -37.91 0.55
C ALA A 784 -19.23 -38.85 -0.68
N LYS A 785 -20.42 -39.27 -1.15
CA LYS A 785 -20.61 -40.03 -2.40
C LYS A 785 -20.12 -39.24 -3.61
N LEU A 786 -20.52 -37.98 -3.73
CA LEU A 786 -20.07 -37.08 -4.81
C LEU A 786 -18.55 -36.82 -4.79
N ALA A 787 -17.93 -36.85 -3.62
CA ALA A 787 -16.49 -36.74 -3.44
C ALA A 787 -15.71 -38.02 -3.76
N GLY A 788 -16.41 -39.15 -4.05
CA GLY A 788 -15.79 -40.43 -4.42
C GLY A 788 -15.37 -41.29 -3.22
N VAL A 789 -15.96 -41.12 -2.06
CA VAL A 789 -15.76 -42.00 -0.90
C VAL A 789 -16.28 -43.41 -1.25
N PRO A 790 -15.52 -44.51 -0.93
CA PRO A 790 -15.91 -45.86 -1.26
C PRO A 790 -17.29 -46.26 -0.75
N GLU A 791 -18.03 -47.01 -1.57
CA GLU A 791 -19.43 -47.35 -1.34
C GLU A 791 -19.70 -48.15 -0.05
N ASN A 792 -18.77 -49.01 0.35
CA ASN A 792 -18.82 -49.76 1.60
C ASN A 792 -18.79 -48.83 2.84
N VAL A 793 -18.01 -47.75 2.79
CA VAL A 793 -17.95 -46.71 3.85
C VAL A 793 -19.27 -45.93 3.89
N LEU A 794 -19.83 -45.58 2.72
CA LEU A 794 -21.08 -44.84 2.60
C LEU A 794 -22.27 -45.65 3.14
N ASN A 795 -22.31 -46.96 2.83
CA ASN A 795 -23.39 -47.84 3.31
C ASN A 795 -23.34 -48.01 4.84
N ARG A 796 -22.11 -48.19 5.40
CA ARG A 796 -21.97 -48.22 6.86
C ARG A 796 -22.33 -46.90 7.52
N ALA A 797 -21.95 -45.76 6.91
CA ALA A 797 -22.32 -44.44 7.40
C ALA A 797 -23.88 -44.24 7.44
N LYS A 798 -24.60 -44.71 6.41
CA LYS A 798 -26.06 -44.68 6.38
C LYS A 798 -26.70 -45.47 7.54
N GLU A 799 -26.17 -46.68 7.83
CA GLU A 799 -26.63 -47.50 8.95
C GLU A 799 -26.41 -46.73 10.30
N LEU A 800 -25.18 -46.23 10.49
CA LEU A 800 -24.83 -45.50 11.72
C LEU A 800 -25.69 -44.25 11.94
N VAL A 801 -26.04 -43.49 10.88
CA VAL A 801 -26.92 -42.30 11.01
C VAL A 801 -28.27 -42.66 11.57
N VAL A 802 -28.86 -43.81 11.16
CA VAL A 802 -30.12 -44.27 11.69
C VAL A 802 -30.01 -44.62 13.18
N GLU A 803 -28.93 -45.34 13.59
CA GLU A 803 -28.66 -45.71 14.97
C GLU A 803 -28.42 -44.49 15.89
N LEU A 804 -27.78 -43.43 15.35
CA LEU A 804 -27.43 -42.22 16.10
C LEU A 804 -28.57 -41.16 16.17
N SER A 805 -29.49 -41.16 15.19
CA SER A 805 -30.60 -40.20 15.14
C SER A 805 -31.73 -40.52 16.14
N ASP A 806 -31.77 -41.73 16.70
CA ASP A 806 -32.73 -42.10 17.76
C ASP A 806 -32.40 -41.46 19.14
N ALA A 807 -31.32 -40.75 19.28
CA ALA A 807 -30.95 -40.05 20.52
C ALA A 807 -31.49 -38.62 20.53
N ASP A 808 -32.49 -38.39 21.38
CA ASP A 808 -33.42 -37.27 21.59
C ASP A 808 -32.76 -35.87 21.82
N ILE A 809 -32.06 -35.31 20.83
CA ILE A 809 -31.45 -33.98 20.90
C ILE A 809 -32.45 -32.88 20.53
N SER A 810 -33.39 -33.17 19.58
CA SER A 810 -34.34 -32.17 19.08
C SER A 810 -35.43 -31.79 20.10
N GLN A 811 -35.82 -32.70 21.05
CA GLN A 811 -36.79 -32.40 22.08
C GLN A 811 -36.20 -31.45 23.14
N LYS A 812 -34.96 -31.62 23.54
CA LYS A 812 -34.28 -30.71 24.48
C LYS A 812 -34.07 -29.31 23.89
N ALA A 813 -33.81 -29.19 22.59
CA ALA A 813 -33.69 -27.90 21.92
C ALA A 813 -35.03 -27.12 21.94
N LYS A 814 -36.18 -27.81 21.75
CA LYS A 814 -37.49 -27.18 21.85
C LYS A 814 -37.80 -26.69 23.26
N ASP A 815 -37.43 -27.45 24.27
CA ASP A 815 -37.64 -27.08 25.68
C ASP A 815 -36.78 -25.85 26.06
N ILE A 816 -35.55 -25.73 25.57
CA ILE A 816 -34.70 -24.58 25.81
C ILE A 816 -35.26 -23.34 25.08
N ALA A 817 -35.74 -23.48 23.85
CA ALA A 817 -36.36 -22.40 23.09
C ALA A 817 -37.61 -21.83 23.78
N GLN A 818 -38.41 -22.67 24.45
CA GLN A 818 -39.53 -22.21 25.25
C GLN A 818 -39.11 -21.49 26.56
N TYR A 819 -37.97 -21.85 27.12
CA TYR A 819 -37.43 -21.22 28.33
C TYR A 819 -36.92 -19.80 28.03
N SER A 820 -36.35 -19.54 26.85
CA SER A 820 -35.86 -18.23 26.41
C SER A 820 -36.96 -17.18 26.36
N LYS A 821 -38.21 -17.57 25.97
CA LYS A 821 -39.40 -16.69 26.06
C LYS A 821 -39.77 -16.29 27.48
N LYS A 822 -39.40 -17.06 28.48
CA LYS A 822 -39.64 -16.74 29.89
C LYS A 822 -38.61 -15.80 30.48
N VAL A 823 -37.39 -15.82 29.97
CA VAL A 823 -36.25 -15.01 30.45
C VAL A 823 -36.39 -13.55 30.01
N GLU A 824 -37.06 -13.25 28.87
CA GLU A 824 -37.33 -11.86 28.49
C GLU A 824 -38.18 -11.10 29.53
N LYS A 825 -38.99 -11.80 30.32
CA LYS A 825 -39.75 -11.20 31.44
C LYS A 825 -38.93 -11.04 32.74
N MET A 826 -37.73 -11.58 32.84
CA MET A 826 -36.87 -11.49 34.04
C MET A 826 -35.75 -10.48 33.95
N ASN A 827 -35.64 -9.73 32.84
CA ASN A 827 -34.49 -8.82 32.54
C ASN A 827 -34.45 -7.52 33.37
N ASP A 828 -35.29 -7.33 34.39
CA ASP A 828 -35.08 -6.26 35.37
C ASP A 828 -33.89 -6.53 36.35
N ARG A 829 -33.31 -7.72 36.34
CA ARG A 829 -32.11 -8.04 37.14
C ARG A 829 -30.80 -7.69 36.45
N TYR A 830 -30.76 -7.60 35.15
CA TYR A 830 -29.51 -7.27 34.40
C TYR A 830 -29.22 -5.76 34.32
N LYS A 831 -30.20 -4.87 34.66
CA LYS A 831 -29.95 -3.43 34.75
C LYS A 831 -29.01 -3.00 35.87
N LYS A 832 -28.66 -3.87 36.80
CA LYS A 832 -27.75 -3.56 37.92
C LYS A 832 -26.28 -3.97 37.67
N VAL A 833 -25.97 -4.64 36.58
CA VAL A 833 -24.61 -5.06 36.26
C VAL A 833 -23.91 -4.12 35.25
N ASN A 834 -24.65 -3.30 34.50
CA ASN A 834 -24.11 -2.38 33.52
C ASN A 834 -23.72 -1.00 34.03
N GLU A 835 -23.82 -0.73 35.34
CA GLU A 835 -23.30 0.50 35.98
C GLU A 835 -21.96 0.32 36.67
N LEU A 836 -21.36 -0.86 36.58
CA LEU A 836 -19.95 -1.06 36.95
C LEU A 836 -19.12 -0.94 35.68
N GLU A 837 -18.33 0.11 35.61
CA GLU A 837 -17.34 0.42 34.61
C GLU A 837 -16.76 -0.85 33.94
N VAL A 838 -17.05 -1.04 32.67
CA VAL A 838 -16.35 -2.01 31.83
C VAL A 838 -14.95 -1.44 31.59
N LYS A 839 -14.08 -1.58 32.56
CA LYS A 839 -12.66 -1.49 32.31
C LYS A 839 -12.31 -2.61 31.36
N GLN A 840 -11.67 -2.23 30.29
CA GLN A 840 -11.11 -3.07 29.24
C GLN A 840 -10.36 -4.27 29.86
N MET A 841 -10.99 -5.46 29.86
CA MET A 841 -10.31 -6.69 30.23
C MET A 841 -9.56 -7.19 28.98
N THR A 842 -8.23 -6.98 28.97
CA THR A 842 -7.36 -7.71 28.05
C THR A 842 -7.30 -9.18 28.46
N LEU A 843 -6.92 -10.07 27.52
CA LEU A 843 -6.80 -11.53 27.78
C LEU A 843 -5.85 -11.88 28.95
N PHE A 844 -5.16 -10.88 29.49
CA PHE A 844 -4.25 -10.96 30.64
C PHE A 844 -4.83 -10.40 31.95
N ASP A 845 -6.06 -9.87 31.96
CA ASP A 845 -6.73 -9.34 33.16
C ASP A 845 -7.39 -10.41 34.06
N THR A 846 -7.03 -11.68 33.90
CA THR A 846 -7.37 -12.73 34.88
C THR A 846 -6.38 -12.84 36.01
N VAL A 847 -5.41 -11.96 36.11
CA VAL A 847 -4.59 -11.83 37.33
C VAL A 847 -5.38 -10.93 38.29
N LYS A 848 -6.19 -11.54 39.17
CA LYS A 848 -6.65 -10.91 40.40
C LYS A 848 -5.48 -10.18 41.01
N ASP A 849 -5.69 -9.02 41.62
CA ASP A 849 -4.66 -8.26 42.35
C ASP A 849 -3.73 -9.25 43.07
N ASP A 850 -2.59 -9.48 42.43
CA ASP A 850 -1.62 -10.45 42.93
C ASP A 850 -0.89 -9.81 44.10
N ASP A 851 -0.70 -10.55 45.17
CA ASP A 851 0.09 -10.11 46.33
C ASP A 851 1.43 -9.49 45.92
N ILE A 852 1.99 -9.91 44.75
CA ILE A 852 3.21 -9.38 44.19
C ILE A 852 3.04 -7.97 43.64
N ILE A 853 1.93 -7.69 42.96
CA ILE A 853 1.63 -6.37 42.42
C ILE A 853 1.32 -5.41 43.56
N LYS A 854 0.66 -5.90 44.61
CA LYS A 854 0.36 -5.12 45.81
C LYS A 854 1.65 -4.78 46.58
N ASP A 855 2.54 -5.74 46.76
CA ASP A 855 3.85 -5.55 47.39
C ASP A 855 4.68 -4.50 46.60
N ILE A 856 4.64 -4.53 45.27
CA ILE A 856 5.35 -3.57 44.40
C ILE A 856 4.74 -2.18 44.51
N LYS A 857 3.42 -2.04 44.54
CA LYS A 857 2.73 -0.74 44.67
C LYS A 857 2.95 -0.07 46.02
N GLU A 858 3.18 -0.86 47.11
CA GLU A 858 3.40 -0.35 48.45
C GLU A 858 4.87 0.00 48.75
N LEU A 859 5.80 -0.20 47.78
CA LEU A 859 7.21 0.09 47.94
C LEU A 859 7.52 1.60 47.84
N ASP A 860 8.05 2.19 48.87
CA ASP A 860 8.61 3.55 48.86
C ASP A 860 10.08 3.53 48.40
N ILE A 861 10.24 3.56 47.08
CA ILE A 861 11.55 3.46 46.41
C ILE A 861 12.45 4.66 46.76
N SER A 862 11.87 5.79 47.10
CA SER A 862 12.61 7.05 47.38
C SER A 862 13.39 6.99 48.70
N ASN A 863 12.96 6.12 49.62
CA ASN A 863 13.56 5.99 50.96
C ASN A 863 14.30 4.68 51.20
N MET A 864 14.57 3.90 50.14
CA MET A 864 15.22 2.59 50.23
C MET A 864 16.73 2.65 50.01
N THR A 865 17.49 1.87 50.79
CA THR A 865 18.89 1.67 50.47
C THR A 865 19.05 0.65 49.32
N PRO A 866 20.19 0.67 48.58
CA PRO A 866 20.44 -0.29 47.51
C PRO A 866 20.39 -1.76 47.99
N ILE A 867 20.74 -2.03 49.24
CA ILE A 867 20.71 -3.37 49.83
C ILE A 867 19.27 -3.81 50.12
N ASP A 868 18.40 -2.90 50.58
CA ASP A 868 17.00 -3.17 50.84
C ASP A 868 16.26 -3.44 49.53
N ALA A 869 16.54 -2.67 48.46
CA ALA A 869 15.99 -2.86 47.12
C ALA A 869 16.38 -4.25 46.58
N LEU A 870 17.62 -4.70 46.73
CA LEU A 870 18.11 -6.02 46.32
C LEU A 870 17.41 -7.15 47.08
N ASN A 871 17.23 -6.99 48.39
CA ASN A 871 16.55 -7.97 49.24
C ASN A 871 15.05 -8.10 48.86
N ILE A 872 14.39 -7.01 48.51
CA ILE A 872 12.99 -7.03 48.12
C ILE A 872 12.84 -7.61 46.72
N LEU A 873 13.72 -7.29 45.77
CA LEU A 873 13.75 -7.93 44.47
C LEU A 873 13.96 -9.43 44.56
N TYR A 874 14.82 -9.90 45.47
CA TYR A 874 15.07 -11.32 45.75
C TYR A 874 13.83 -12.00 46.33
N LYS A 875 13.11 -11.34 47.23
CA LYS A 875 11.81 -11.83 47.77
C LYS A 875 10.74 -11.92 46.72
N LEU A 876 10.60 -10.88 45.86
CA LEU A 876 9.62 -10.85 44.77
C LEU A 876 9.94 -11.95 43.74
N GLN A 877 11.21 -12.12 43.37
CA GLN A 877 11.64 -13.19 42.47
C GLN A 877 11.34 -14.58 43.06
N GLY A 878 11.54 -14.77 44.39
CA GLY A 878 11.19 -16.01 45.08
C GLY A 878 9.68 -16.30 45.04
N LYS A 879 8.85 -15.27 45.22
CA LYS A 879 7.38 -15.40 45.10
C LYS A 879 6.94 -15.79 43.68
N VAL A 880 7.58 -15.21 42.64
CA VAL A 880 7.32 -15.55 41.23
C VAL A 880 7.77 -17.00 40.95
N LYS A 881 8.97 -17.38 41.32
CA LYS A 881 9.50 -18.76 41.09
C LYS A 881 8.62 -19.82 41.72
N ASN A 882 8.20 -19.63 42.99
CA ASN A 882 7.37 -20.60 43.70
C ASN A 882 5.96 -20.80 43.10
N ARG A 883 5.46 -19.91 42.30
CA ARG A 883 4.17 -20.05 41.60
C ARG A 883 4.25 -20.81 40.28
N TYR A 884 5.36 -20.72 39.58
CA TYR A 884 5.51 -21.39 38.27
C TYR A 884 6.03 -22.83 38.40
N PHE A 885 6.49 -23.27 39.58
CA PHE A 885 6.99 -24.63 39.83
C PHE A 885 5.96 -25.60 40.45
N VAL A 886 4.69 -25.25 40.60
CA VAL A 886 3.65 -26.11 41.18
C VAL A 886 2.87 -26.92 40.12
N ASN A 887 3.17 -26.82 38.87
CA ASN A 887 2.47 -27.56 37.77
C ASN A 887 3.36 -28.57 37.03
N GLU A 888 4.39 -29.16 37.70
CA GLU A 888 5.07 -30.38 37.26
C GLU A 888 5.04 -31.41 38.39
N ASN A 889 3.85 -32.01 38.60
CA ASN A 889 3.69 -33.36 39.18
C ASN A 889 2.28 -33.89 38.79
#